data_51573af7eda7242879d556dc165cdc28
#
_entry.id   51573af7eda7242879d556dc165cdc28
#
_cell.length_a   1.000
_cell.length_b   1.000
_cell.length_c   1.000
_cell.angle_alpha   90.00
_cell.angle_beta   90.00
_cell.angle_gamma   90.00
#
_symmetry.space_group_name_H-M   'P 1'
#
loop_
_entity.id
_entity.type
_entity.pdbx_description
1 polymer ?
#
loop_
_entity_poly.entity_id
_entity_poly.type
_entity_poly.pdbx_seq_one_letter_code
_entity_poly.pdbx_strand_id
1 'polypeptide(L)'
;MKSLTSIALNSIHMRSIDRDLSSHIDVQLAKAIIKVNALDQYRIRRALASNDAHFKHVFYLIPLLLHYNLPELPAYVDNAPHGIYQFSFNHYQQRFFDTLIPEEKKTTVMHCAFDGIYSMGSTGSIVQTTKSDLDLWICHNDEMSREDYQLIEQKLAKLTQWAKGLGIEVNFYLMNPERFKSNHYNCGVSEEHSGSAQHFFLLDEFYRSAVRLAGKRLLWLHLSDNDYKKAIKSKKIDLNEWIDFGDFSSLSTSEFFGASLWQLYKGIESPYKSAIKILLLESYAQTYPETKLISKQFKQKLLSNKTEYYHFDPYLAMLEQVTDYLKNRKELSRLDRLRQCFYLKAKEGKVLYNWRERELQSLIAEWGWTDEEIALLNSRPKWKMKQAIVQDKMLVEQLLQSYRNLINFANKFHINPSIMTNDTDILMRKLYSVFEILPGKVTLLNPHITPDLSEQNITFIEAQDSSAMKAGWYLINQSPKSAYDSSQRFVQYNKNLHKLVAWAYFNGMITVSTKLHVVSQHVDLHKLRQFITDLRLFFPVSAPKISENELLHPNEIRSLILAINLTNDPTQHFADIRRDFHSSDLFSFNAFEQNLVESVSIIYRNMWNEIRTQHFEGEQAVLNALKLLSNKIYRNSAPPQSVNVFCYSKQFRSELRETIADLVHRCISVQTGSIYTNAFNTVKVAGRTWQLVFSDKNVKIKPVTEQAVEKVKRLTTLSHLSKKGENRVVVYPSQINDFASEGFLQFFFEDRKNGCFNVYILDENNHIENYTSCSGTKEEKIREINRLYAEQYLENDQNSIFNYPQFYQLLEEGDEVKIVPFQSKQHREFMQKQG
;
A
#
# COMPACT_ATOMS: atom_id res chain seq x y z
N MET A 1 -4.76 39.17 33.52
CA MET A 1 -6.11 38.81 33.04
C MET A 1 -6.95 39.96 32.46
N LYS A 2 -6.79 41.18 32.90
CA LYS A 2 -7.57 42.35 32.33
C LYS A 2 -7.06 42.90 30.99
N SER A 3 -5.84 42.63 30.58
CA SER A 3 -5.27 43.09 29.27
C SER A 3 -5.61 42.20 28.06
N LEU A 4 -5.98 40.95 28.28
CA LEU A 4 -6.33 39.97 27.19
C LEU A 4 -7.78 40.12 26.71
N THR A 5 -8.68 40.65 27.56
CA THR A 5 -10.08 40.88 27.18
C THR A 5 -10.27 42.14 26.30
N SER A 6 -9.35 43.12 26.37
CA SER A 6 -9.46 44.30 25.54
C SER A 6 -8.97 44.12 24.10
N ILE A 7 -8.01 43.19 23.90
CA ILE A 7 -7.47 42.89 22.55
C ILE A 7 -8.45 42.04 21.74
N ALA A 8 -9.21 41.12 22.41
CA ALA A 8 -10.22 40.33 21.74
C ALA A 8 -11.47 41.14 21.29
N LEU A 9 -11.78 42.18 21.99
CA LEU A 9 -12.94 43.05 21.68
C LEU A 9 -12.68 44.07 20.57
N ASN A 10 -11.42 44.50 20.35
CA ASN A 10 -11.09 45.48 19.32
C ASN A 10 -10.96 44.92 17.89
N SER A 11 -11.01 43.61 17.70
CA SER A 11 -10.96 42.96 16.37
C SER A 11 -12.33 42.64 15.78
N ILE A 12 -13.42 42.94 16.49
CA ILE A 12 -14.78 42.75 15.99
C ILE A 12 -15.35 44.12 15.60
N HIS A 13 -15.25 44.48 14.32
CA HIS A 13 -15.96 45.63 13.77
C HIS A 13 -17.47 45.33 13.84
N MET A 14 -18.15 45.92 14.87
CA MET A 14 -19.60 45.87 14.96
C MET A 14 -20.24 46.72 13.88
N ARG A 15 -20.82 46.10 12.86
CA ARG A 15 -21.87 46.71 12.04
C ARG A 15 -23.24 46.25 12.57
N SER A 16 -24.01 47.24 13.00
CA SER A 16 -25.36 47.12 13.59
C SER A 16 -26.36 46.56 12.62
N ILE A 17 -26.92 45.40 12.87
CA ILE A 17 -28.22 44.94 12.32
C ILE A 17 -28.79 43.81 13.24
N ASP A 18 -30.03 43.96 13.69
CA ASP A 18 -30.86 43.09 14.51
C ASP A 18 -30.30 42.50 15.83
N ARG A 19 -30.70 43.15 16.92
CA ARG A 19 -30.04 43.08 18.25
C ARG A 19 -30.23 41.76 19.05
N ASP A 20 -31.18 40.88 18.79
CA ASP A 20 -31.43 39.80 19.76
C ASP A 20 -30.83 38.42 19.42
N LEU A 21 -30.73 38.04 18.16
CA LEU A 21 -30.09 36.76 17.75
C LEU A 21 -28.60 36.92 17.42
N SER A 22 -28.18 38.06 16.92
CA SER A 22 -26.79 38.40 16.64
C SER A 22 -25.95 38.47 17.93
N SER A 23 -26.50 39.06 19.00
CA SER A 23 -25.82 39.21 20.28
C SER A 23 -25.49 37.85 20.94
N HIS A 24 -26.35 36.85 20.78
CA HIS A 24 -26.11 35.50 21.33
C HIS A 24 -25.00 34.73 20.59
N ILE A 25 -25.01 34.72 19.26
CA ILE A 25 -23.97 34.08 18.43
C ILE A 25 -22.62 34.78 18.62
N ASP A 26 -22.58 36.07 18.64
CA ASP A 26 -21.34 36.84 18.82
C ASP A 26 -20.66 36.62 20.19
N VAL A 27 -21.46 36.51 21.25
CA VAL A 27 -20.96 36.17 22.58
C VAL A 27 -20.45 34.73 22.62
N GLN A 28 -21.13 33.79 21.97
CA GLN A 28 -20.68 32.41 21.86
C GLN A 28 -19.36 32.33 21.09
N LEU A 29 -19.25 32.97 19.94
CA LEU A 29 -18.02 33.04 19.14
C LEU A 29 -16.85 33.63 19.94
N ALA A 30 -17.03 34.78 20.62
CA ALA A 30 -15.99 35.39 21.44
C ALA A 30 -15.48 34.44 22.54
N LYS A 31 -16.38 33.71 23.23
CA LYS A 31 -16.01 32.73 24.24
C LYS A 31 -15.27 31.52 23.59
N ALA A 32 -15.74 31.03 22.47
CA ALA A 32 -15.14 29.93 21.76
C ALA A 32 -13.73 30.27 21.25
N ILE A 33 -13.52 31.50 20.71
CA ILE A 33 -12.23 32.00 20.26
C ILE A 33 -11.18 31.94 21.37
N ILE A 34 -11.53 32.38 22.60
CA ILE A 34 -10.62 32.32 23.74
C ILE A 34 -10.23 30.88 24.05
N LYS A 35 -11.18 29.96 24.08
CA LYS A 35 -10.96 28.55 24.42
C LYS A 35 -10.14 27.83 23.35
N VAL A 36 -10.47 28.02 22.06
CA VAL A 36 -9.75 27.40 20.95
C VAL A 36 -8.32 27.91 20.87
N ASN A 37 -8.11 29.25 21.02
CA ASN A 37 -6.77 29.81 21.08
C ASN A 37 -5.94 29.23 22.25
N ALA A 38 -6.55 29.03 23.40
CA ALA A 38 -5.87 28.44 24.55
C ALA A 38 -5.51 26.96 24.31
N LEU A 39 -6.37 26.20 23.61
CA LEU A 39 -6.09 24.85 23.17
C LEU A 39 -4.94 24.80 22.16
N ASP A 40 -4.94 25.69 21.16
CA ASP A 40 -3.84 25.81 20.18
C ASP A 40 -2.51 26.07 20.89
N GLN A 41 -2.48 27.03 21.82
CA GLN A 41 -1.28 27.34 22.58
C GLN A 41 -0.83 26.20 23.49
N TYR A 42 -1.76 25.44 24.04
CA TYR A 42 -1.45 24.25 24.82
C TYR A 42 -0.80 23.16 23.96
N ARG A 43 -1.35 22.87 22.77
CA ARG A 43 -0.81 21.90 21.80
C ARG A 43 0.54 22.32 21.25
N ILE A 44 0.72 23.61 20.91
CA ILE A 44 2.00 24.18 20.46
C ILE A 44 3.08 23.97 21.52
N ARG A 45 2.80 24.31 22.79
CA ARG A 45 3.76 24.10 23.89
C ARG A 45 4.15 22.64 24.06
N ARG A 46 3.18 21.70 23.93
CA ARG A 46 3.45 20.26 23.99
C ARG A 46 4.30 19.81 22.80
N ALA A 47 4.00 20.27 21.59
CA ALA A 47 4.77 19.95 20.38
C ALA A 47 6.23 20.38 20.49
N LEU A 48 6.45 21.62 20.94
CA LEU A 48 7.81 22.19 21.11
C LEU A 48 8.59 21.51 22.26
N ALA A 49 7.90 21.08 23.32
CA ALA A 49 8.52 20.35 24.42
C ALA A 49 8.89 18.91 24.06
N SER A 50 8.27 18.36 23.02
CA SER A 50 8.49 16.98 22.56
C SER A 50 9.59 16.87 21.50
N ASN A 51 10.12 17.98 20.99
CA ASN A 51 11.04 18.03 19.85
C ASN A 51 12.26 18.92 20.12
N ASP A 52 13.21 18.86 19.19
CA ASP A 52 14.47 19.60 19.28
C ASP A 52 14.39 21.03 18.73
N ALA A 53 15.55 21.70 18.71
CA ALA A 53 15.67 23.07 18.23
C ALA A 53 15.39 23.21 16.72
N HIS A 54 15.72 22.20 15.91
CA HIS A 54 15.48 22.21 14.47
C HIS A 54 13.98 22.15 14.18
N PHE A 55 13.24 21.27 14.86
CA PHE A 55 11.78 21.24 14.78
C PHE A 55 11.16 22.59 15.13
N LYS A 56 11.60 23.20 16.25
CA LYS A 56 11.13 24.53 16.67
C LYS A 56 11.40 25.59 15.60
N HIS A 57 12.58 25.54 14.97
CA HIS A 57 12.97 26.45 13.90
C HIS A 57 12.04 26.31 12.69
N VAL A 58 11.87 25.08 12.18
CA VAL A 58 10.98 24.79 11.05
C VAL A 58 9.53 25.15 11.36
N PHE A 59 9.02 24.74 12.53
CA PHE A 59 7.63 24.96 12.96
C PHE A 59 7.24 26.44 13.03
N TYR A 60 8.14 27.28 13.54
CA TYR A 60 7.87 28.72 13.61
C TYR A 60 8.11 29.44 12.29
N LEU A 61 9.08 29.00 11.48
CA LEU A 61 9.42 29.75 10.27
C LEU A 61 8.53 29.45 9.08
N ILE A 62 7.92 28.26 8.96
CA ILE A 62 7.04 27.96 7.83
C ILE A 62 5.95 29.02 7.62
N PRO A 63 5.17 29.47 8.62
CA PRO A 63 4.21 30.54 8.41
C PRO A 63 4.85 31.87 7.96
N LEU A 64 6.02 32.20 8.47
CA LEU A 64 6.77 33.39 8.06
C LEU A 64 7.17 33.30 6.57
N LEU A 65 7.75 32.15 6.14
CA LEU A 65 8.23 31.93 4.78
C LEU A 65 7.11 31.82 3.75
N LEU A 66 5.88 31.49 4.18
CA LEU A 66 4.68 31.53 3.36
C LEU A 66 4.04 32.94 3.33
N HIS A 67 4.23 33.76 4.39
CA HIS A 67 3.74 35.11 4.41
C HIS A 67 4.64 36.07 3.61
N TYR A 68 5.96 35.86 3.67
CA TYR A 68 6.94 36.66 2.92
C TYR A 68 7.66 35.80 1.87
N ASN A 69 7.81 36.36 0.66
CA ASN A 69 8.53 35.71 -0.43
C ASN A 69 9.65 36.63 -0.93
N LEU A 70 10.72 36.77 -0.11
CA LEU A 70 11.85 37.64 -0.39
C LEU A 70 13.09 36.82 -0.76
N PRO A 71 13.98 37.32 -1.65
CA PRO A 71 15.18 36.59 -2.08
C PRO A 71 16.13 36.23 -0.94
N GLU A 72 16.15 36.99 0.15
CA GLU A 72 16.98 36.78 1.32
C GLU A 72 16.46 35.65 2.22
N LEU A 73 15.19 35.23 2.03
CA LEU A 73 14.56 34.17 2.85
C LEU A 73 14.72 32.79 2.21
N PRO A 74 14.77 31.74 3.01
CA PRO A 74 14.76 30.35 2.51
C PRO A 74 13.55 30.07 1.61
N ALA A 75 13.75 29.23 0.60
CA ALA A 75 12.71 28.76 -0.32
C ALA A 75 12.04 29.87 -1.16
N TYR A 76 12.76 30.92 -1.49
CA TYR A 76 12.31 31.94 -2.42
C TYR A 76 12.00 31.35 -3.81
N VAL A 77 10.89 31.78 -4.39
CA VAL A 77 10.48 31.53 -5.79
C VAL A 77 9.96 32.83 -6.36
N ASP A 78 10.53 33.24 -7.49
CA ASP A 78 10.15 34.51 -8.11
C ASP A 78 8.66 34.52 -8.46
N ASN A 79 7.98 35.64 -8.15
CA ASN A 79 6.54 35.84 -8.36
C ASN A 79 5.59 34.83 -7.70
N ALA A 80 6.07 33.95 -6.80
CA ALA A 80 5.17 33.01 -6.14
C ALA A 80 4.16 33.75 -5.25
N PRO A 81 2.86 33.38 -5.32
CA PRO A 81 1.85 33.89 -4.41
C PRO A 81 2.23 33.66 -2.96
N HIS A 82 2.02 34.64 -2.12
CA HIS A 82 2.39 34.66 -0.72
C HIS A 82 1.42 35.53 0.10
N GLY A 83 1.62 35.58 1.39
CA GLY A 83 0.76 36.33 2.28
C GLY A 83 -0.29 35.47 2.96
N ILE A 84 -0.44 35.67 4.27
CA ILE A 84 -1.41 34.94 5.10
C ILE A 84 -2.34 35.98 5.74
N TYR A 85 -3.62 35.73 5.73
CA TYR A 85 -4.65 36.59 6.31
C TYR A 85 -4.36 36.90 7.77
N GLN A 86 -4.37 38.17 8.14
CA GLN A 86 -4.12 38.66 9.51
C GLN A 86 -2.88 38.04 10.18
N PHE A 87 -1.80 37.86 9.42
CA PHE A 87 -0.54 37.35 9.97
C PHE A 87 0.03 38.33 11.02
N SER A 88 0.54 37.73 12.11
CA SER A 88 1.25 38.49 13.14
C SER A 88 2.49 37.72 13.59
N PHE A 89 3.59 38.45 13.73
CA PHE A 89 4.85 37.84 14.18
C PHE A 89 4.75 37.35 15.62
N ASN A 90 5.35 36.22 15.90
CA ASN A 90 5.81 35.91 17.25
C ASN A 90 7.25 36.40 17.46
N HIS A 91 7.75 36.42 18.69
CA HIS A 91 9.10 36.88 19.01
C HIS A 91 10.22 36.18 18.27
N TYR A 92 10.06 34.90 17.98
CA TYR A 92 11.05 34.10 17.26
C TYR A 92 11.12 34.50 15.79
N GLN A 93 9.97 34.62 15.16
CA GLN A 93 9.83 35.07 13.77
C GLN A 93 10.34 36.48 13.58
N GLN A 94 9.99 37.39 14.50
CA GLN A 94 10.43 38.78 14.44
C GLN A 94 11.96 38.88 14.46
N ARG A 95 12.62 38.20 15.41
CA ARG A 95 14.09 38.19 15.49
C ARG A 95 14.74 37.65 14.23
N PHE A 96 14.22 36.54 13.72
CA PHE A 96 14.75 35.90 12.50
C PHE A 96 14.60 36.85 11.30
N PHE A 97 13.44 37.48 11.14
CA PHE A 97 13.14 38.40 10.06
C PHE A 97 14.03 39.67 10.14
N ASP A 98 14.14 40.28 11.32
CA ASP A 98 14.95 41.47 11.54
C ASP A 98 16.46 41.22 11.34
N THR A 99 16.91 39.97 11.54
CA THR A 99 18.32 39.63 11.33
C THR A 99 18.66 39.49 9.83
N LEU A 100 17.71 39.07 8.98
CA LEU A 100 17.96 38.79 7.57
C LEU A 100 17.50 39.92 6.64
N ILE A 101 16.46 40.65 7.01
CA ILE A 101 15.80 41.63 6.13
C ILE A 101 16.13 43.05 6.61
N PRO A 102 16.83 43.86 5.80
CA PRO A 102 17.07 45.26 6.07
C PRO A 102 15.76 46.05 6.19
N GLU A 103 15.73 47.13 7.04
CA GLU A 103 14.53 47.96 7.25
C GLU A 103 13.92 48.49 5.94
N GLU A 104 14.78 48.85 4.98
CA GLU A 104 14.39 49.38 3.66
C GLU A 104 13.59 48.37 2.80
N LYS A 105 13.73 47.08 3.08
CA LYS A 105 13.05 45.98 2.35
C LYS A 105 11.83 45.42 3.09
N LYS A 106 11.52 45.93 4.27
CA LYS A 106 10.34 45.53 5.05
C LYS A 106 9.09 46.16 4.45
N THR A 107 8.44 45.40 3.56
CA THR A 107 7.18 45.80 2.93
C THR A 107 5.98 45.14 3.60
N THR A 108 4.86 45.85 3.65
CA THR A 108 3.59 45.23 4.09
C THR A 108 3.01 44.41 2.97
N VAL A 109 2.65 43.17 3.26
CA VAL A 109 1.99 42.28 2.30
C VAL A 109 0.55 42.73 2.08
N MET A 110 0.23 43.20 0.88
CA MET A 110 -1.09 43.75 0.54
C MET A 110 -2.11 42.70 0.10
N HIS A 111 -1.66 41.64 -0.54
CA HIS A 111 -2.51 40.53 -0.98
C HIS A 111 -2.15 39.28 -0.23
N CYS A 112 -3.18 38.57 0.29
CA CYS A 112 -3.00 37.34 1.01
C CYS A 112 -3.44 36.15 0.13
N ALA A 113 -2.47 35.34 -0.31
CA ALA A 113 -2.74 34.14 -1.08
C ALA A 113 -3.35 33.00 -0.21
N PHE A 114 -3.09 33.05 1.10
CA PHE A 114 -3.49 32.01 2.03
C PHE A 114 -4.45 32.52 3.10
N ASP A 115 -5.55 31.80 3.26
CA ASP A 115 -6.54 32.05 4.30
C ASP A 115 -6.05 31.62 5.69
N GLY A 116 -5.31 30.52 5.76
CA GLY A 116 -4.76 30.03 7.02
C GLY A 116 -3.87 28.79 6.87
N ILE A 117 -3.07 28.56 7.91
CA ILE A 117 -2.16 27.41 8.01
C ILE A 117 -2.47 26.66 9.29
N TYR A 118 -2.69 25.36 9.12
CA TYR A 118 -2.98 24.43 10.20
C TYR A 118 -2.06 23.24 10.17
N SER A 119 -1.50 22.84 11.32
CA SER A 119 -0.93 21.51 11.45
C SER A 119 -2.01 20.54 11.90
N MET A 120 -1.86 19.27 11.52
CA MET A 120 -2.78 18.19 11.89
C MET A 120 -2.03 16.91 12.31
N GLY A 121 -2.76 15.88 12.67
CA GLY A 121 -2.21 14.58 12.98
C GLY A 121 -1.64 14.44 14.37
N SER A 122 -0.33 14.23 14.51
CA SER A 122 0.31 13.96 15.80
C SER A 122 0.77 15.20 16.55
N THR A 123 0.71 16.40 15.96
CA THR A 123 1.23 17.64 16.54
C THR A 123 0.65 17.91 17.92
N GLY A 124 1.51 18.02 18.94
CA GLY A 124 1.14 18.26 20.33
C GLY A 124 0.48 17.10 21.06
N SER A 125 0.40 15.93 20.44
CA SER A 125 -0.15 14.73 21.07
C SER A 125 0.92 13.87 21.76
N ILE A 126 0.46 12.91 22.56
CA ILE A 126 1.34 11.98 23.28
C ILE A 126 2.18 11.10 22.34
N VAL A 127 1.73 10.85 21.11
CA VAL A 127 2.45 10.04 20.13
C VAL A 127 3.37 10.85 19.21
N GLN A 128 3.45 12.17 19.39
CA GLN A 128 4.41 12.98 18.64
C GLN A 128 5.84 12.68 19.10
N THR A 129 6.71 12.34 18.18
CA THR A 129 8.11 11.98 18.41
C THR A 129 9.03 12.82 17.53
N THR A 130 10.34 12.77 17.76
CA THR A 130 11.34 13.42 16.89
C THR A 130 11.40 12.83 15.47
N LYS A 131 10.70 11.71 15.21
CA LYS A 131 10.55 11.09 13.89
C LYS A 131 9.17 11.34 13.28
N SER A 132 8.29 12.09 13.97
CA SER A 132 6.99 12.43 13.42
C SER A 132 7.13 13.50 12.34
N ASP A 133 6.50 13.28 11.22
CA ASP A 133 6.25 14.23 10.17
C ASP A 133 5.38 15.40 10.65
N LEU A 134 5.49 16.51 9.97
CA LEU A 134 4.68 17.71 10.19
C LEU A 134 3.73 17.89 9.01
N ASP A 135 2.48 17.44 9.16
CA ASP A 135 1.43 17.60 8.17
C ASP A 135 0.78 18.98 8.28
N LEU A 136 0.81 19.75 7.19
CA LEU A 136 0.31 21.13 7.14
C LEU A 136 -0.75 21.32 6.06
N TRP A 137 -1.93 21.75 6.47
CA TRP A 137 -2.98 22.23 5.57
C TRP A 137 -2.79 23.70 5.31
N ILE A 138 -2.54 24.06 4.04
CA ILE A 138 -2.43 25.41 3.55
C ILE A 138 -3.78 25.78 2.91
N CYS A 139 -4.61 26.50 3.65
CA CYS A 139 -5.94 26.87 3.20
C CYS A 139 -5.89 28.09 2.29
N HIS A 140 -6.57 28.02 1.14
CA HIS A 140 -6.66 29.11 0.15
C HIS A 140 -8.06 29.17 -0.45
N ASN A 141 -8.39 30.29 -1.11
CA ASN A 141 -9.64 30.47 -1.86
C ASN A 141 -9.52 30.01 -3.32
N ASP A 142 -10.59 30.15 -4.11
CA ASP A 142 -10.66 29.71 -5.52
C ASP A 142 -10.06 30.72 -6.53
N GLU A 143 -9.51 31.86 -6.09
CA GLU A 143 -9.06 32.94 -6.96
C GLU A 143 -7.66 32.72 -7.57
N MET A 144 -7.02 31.56 -7.31
CA MET A 144 -5.69 31.24 -7.82
C MET A 144 -5.73 30.75 -9.28
N SER A 145 -4.88 31.34 -10.11
CA SER A 145 -4.64 30.87 -11.48
C SER A 145 -3.88 29.53 -11.48
N ARG A 146 -3.86 28.86 -12.63
CA ARG A 146 -3.07 27.62 -12.81
C ARG A 146 -1.57 27.88 -12.66
N GLU A 147 -1.11 29.05 -13.08
CA GLU A 147 0.29 29.47 -12.95
C GLU A 147 0.65 29.71 -11.49
N ASP A 148 -0.23 30.35 -10.72
CA ASP A 148 -0.06 30.54 -9.28
C ASP A 148 0.07 29.20 -8.53
N TYR A 149 -0.76 28.23 -8.88
CA TYR A 149 -0.65 26.87 -8.32
C TYR A 149 0.73 26.27 -8.56
N GLN A 150 1.27 26.35 -9.79
CA GLN A 150 2.59 25.81 -10.12
C GLN A 150 3.71 26.50 -9.34
N LEU A 151 3.64 27.83 -9.18
CA LEU A 151 4.63 28.59 -8.42
C LEU A 151 4.57 28.26 -6.92
N ILE A 152 3.36 28.07 -6.38
CA ILE A 152 3.19 27.62 -5.00
C ILE A 152 3.75 26.22 -4.80
N GLU A 153 3.45 25.25 -5.69
CA GLU A 153 4.01 23.91 -5.61
C GLU A 153 5.55 23.92 -5.63
N GLN A 154 6.16 24.75 -6.47
CA GLN A 154 7.62 24.92 -6.48
C GLN A 154 8.13 25.49 -5.14
N LYS A 155 7.42 26.47 -4.56
CA LYS A 155 7.78 27.03 -3.26
C LYS A 155 7.65 26.00 -2.15
N LEU A 156 6.57 25.22 -2.12
CA LEU A 156 6.34 24.16 -1.14
C LEU A 156 7.40 23.05 -1.26
N ALA A 157 7.78 22.67 -2.48
CA ALA A 157 8.87 21.72 -2.73
C ALA A 157 10.22 22.22 -2.18
N LYS A 158 10.54 23.51 -2.37
CA LYS A 158 11.74 24.12 -1.79
C LYS A 158 11.68 24.19 -0.26
N LEU A 159 10.51 24.47 0.33
CA LEU A 159 10.30 24.43 1.78
C LEU A 159 10.49 23.01 2.34
N THR A 160 9.95 21.99 1.66
CA THR A 160 10.16 20.58 2.04
C THR A 160 11.64 20.24 2.00
N GLN A 161 12.37 20.64 0.95
CA GLN A 161 13.81 20.40 0.84
C GLN A 161 14.60 21.13 1.94
N TRP A 162 14.25 22.37 2.24
CA TRP A 162 14.87 23.15 3.31
C TRP A 162 14.67 22.51 4.68
N ALA A 163 13.43 22.10 5.01
CA ALA A 163 13.11 21.42 6.26
C ALA A 163 13.83 20.07 6.37
N LYS A 164 13.88 19.30 5.27
CA LYS A 164 14.62 18.03 5.19
C LYS A 164 16.12 18.22 5.43
N GLY A 165 16.70 19.33 4.96
CA GLY A 165 18.09 19.71 5.25
C GLY A 165 18.36 19.94 6.75
N LEU A 166 17.32 20.24 7.53
CA LEU A 166 17.34 20.35 9.00
C LEU A 166 16.93 19.06 9.71
N GLY A 167 16.66 17.98 8.95
CA GLY A 167 16.24 16.68 9.48
C GLY A 167 14.77 16.59 9.85
N ILE A 168 13.91 17.51 9.38
CA ILE A 168 12.47 17.53 9.64
C ILE A 168 11.71 17.21 8.36
N GLU A 169 10.84 16.22 8.43
CA GLU A 169 9.92 15.84 7.35
C GLU A 169 8.65 16.70 7.45
N VAL A 170 8.33 17.38 6.36
CA VAL A 170 7.15 18.27 6.28
C VAL A 170 6.37 17.95 5.02
N ASN A 171 5.06 17.71 5.20
CA ASN A 171 4.12 17.48 4.12
C ASN A 171 3.16 18.66 4.03
N PHE A 172 3.01 19.22 2.83
CA PHE A 172 2.12 20.35 2.57
C PHE A 172 0.93 19.91 1.73
N TYR A 173 -0.28 20.27 2.17
CA TYR A 173 -1.53 20.00 1.47
C TYR A 173 -2.23 21.32 1.17
N LEU A 174 -2.36 21.67 -0.11
CA LEU A 174 -3.13 22.83 -0.56
C LEU A 174 -4.62 22.51 -0.46
N MET A 175 -5.32 23.21 0.42
CA MET A 175 -6.71 22.91 0.76
C MET A 175 -7.64 24.05 0.43
N ASN A 176 -8.55 23.80 -0.52
CA ASN A 176 -9.65 24.71 -0.80
C ASN A 176 -10.92 24.22 -0.08
N PRO A 177 -11.49 24.99 0.88
CA PRO A 177 -12.64 24.55 1.66
C PRO A 177 -13.89 24.27 0.82
N GLU A 178 -14.16 25.01 -0.25
CA GLU A 178 -15.35 24.84 -1.08
C GLU A 178 -15.25 23.58 -1.95
N ARG A 179 -14.06 23.34 -2.53
CA ARG A 179 -13.78 22.09 -3.26
C ARG A 179 -13.83 20.88 -2.33
N PHE A 180 -13.33 21.03 -1.12
CA PHE A 180 -13.42 19.95 -0.12
C PHE A 180 -14.89 19.62 0.18
N LYS A 181 -15.75 20.59 0.48
CA LYS A 181 -17.20 20.37 0.73
C LYS A 181 -17.92 19.71 -0.43
N SER A 182 -17.53 20.01 -1.66
CA SER A 182 -18.15 19.45 -2.88
C SER A 182 -17.61 18.07 -3.29
N ASN A 183 -16.71 17.47 -2.53
CA ASN A 183 -16.03 16.21 -2.87
C ASN A 183 -15.24 16.24 -4.20
N HIS A 184 -14.84 17.42 -4.66
CA HIS A 184 -14.01 17.56 -5.85
C HIS A 184 -12.53 17.56 -5.46
N TYR A 185 -11.92 16.38 -5.45
CA TYR A 185 -10.47 16.24 -5.25
C TYR A 185 -9.74 16.33 -6.59
N ASN A 186 -8.70 17.15 -6.65
CA ASN A 186 -7.82 17.23 -7.82
C ASN A 186 -6.72 16.15 -7.80
N CYS A 187 -6.57 15.43 -6.70
CA CYS A 187 -5.54 14.41 -6.50
C CYS A 187 -6.17 13.04 -6.30
N GLY A 188 -5.64 12.03 -7.00
CA GLY A 188 -5.93 10.62 -6.75
C GLY A 188 -5.28 10.12 -5.43
N VAL A 189 -5.49 8.85 -5.10
CA VAL A 189 -4.78 8.18 -4.01
C VAL A 189 -3.30 8.08 -4.34
N SER A 190 -2.46 8.60 -3.46
CA SER A 190 -0.99 8.48 -3.53
C SER A 190 -0.43 7.96 -2.20
N GLU A 191 0.88 7.81 -2.09
CA GLU A 191 1.52 7.44 -0.81
C GLU A 191 1.22 8.45 0.31
N GLU A 192 0.95 9.70 -0.03
CA GLU A 192 0.74 10.81 0.91
C GLU A 192 -0.73 11.27 0.99
N HIS A 193 -1.56 10.90 0.02
CA HIS A 193 -2.93 11.41 -0.11
C HIS A 193 -3.97 10.30 -0.23
N SER A 194 -5.04 10.37 0.58
CA SER A 194 -6.13 9.39 0.58
C SER A 194 -7.11 9.52 -0.60
N GLY A 195 -6.97 10.54 -1.43
CA GLY A 195 -7.89 10.80 -2.53
C GLY A 195 -9.35 10.82 -2.07
N SER A 196 -10.19 10.11 -2.79
CA SER A 196 -11.63 9.93 -2.48
C SER A 196 -11.90 8.80 -1.46
N ALA A 197 -10.85 8.08 -0.99
CA ALA A 197 -11.05 6.93 -0.09
C ALA A 197 -11.57 7.33 1.30
N GLN A 198 -11.25 8.53 1.79
CA GLN A 198 -11.83 9.06 3.01
C GLN A 198 -12.01 10.59 2.94
N HIS A 199 -13.19 11.05 3.30
CA HIS A 199 -13.54 12.48 3.32
C HIS A 199 -13.90 12.93 4.74
N PHE A 200 -14.99 12.43 5.29
CA PHE A 200 -15.46 12.82 6.63
C PHE A 200 -14.58 12.29 7.75
N PHE A 201 -13.93 11.13 7.57
CA PHE A 201 -12.97 10.64 8.57
C PHE A 201 -11.66 11.41 8.53
N LEU A 202 -11.25 11.94 7.38
CA LEU A 202 -10.16 12.90 7.28
C LEU A 202 -10.53 14.22 7.95
N LEU A 203 -11.77 14.70 7.75
CA LEU A 203 -12.30 15.89 8.40
C LEU A 203 -12.39 15.71 9.93
N ASP A 204 -12.82 14.54 10.42
CA ASP A 204 -12.81 14.23 11.85
C ASP A 204 -11.37 14.25 12.40
N GLU A 205 -10.41 13.66 11.69
CA GLU A 205 -8.99 13.72 12.08
C GLU A 205 -8.48 15.15 12.11
N PHE A 206 -8.80 15.94 11.10
CA PHE A 206 -8.43 17.35 11.06
C PHE A 206 -9.03 18.11 12.24
N TYR A 207 -10.34 18.10 12.42
CA TYR A 207 -10.98 18.88 13.48
C TYR A 207 -10.57 18.46 14.91
N ARG A 208 -10.28 17.18 15.17
CA ARG A 208 -9.83 16.75 16.50
C ARG A 208 -8.36 17.07 16.77
N SER A 209 -7.53 17.23 15.71
CA SER A 209 -6.07 17.42 15.86
C SER A 209 -5.55 18.76 15.40
N ALA A 210 -6.33 19.57 14.66
CA ALA A 210 -5.91 20.84 14.09
C ALA A 210 -5.30 21.78 15.12
N VAL A 211 -4.16 22.39 14.76
CA VAL A 211 -3.49 23.46 15.48
C VAL A 211 -3.28 24.59 14.52
N ARG A 212 -3.90 25.75 14.81
CA ARG A 212 -3.76 26.94 13.97
C ARG A 212 -2.39 27.59 14.18
N LEU A 213 -1.60 27.66 13.09
CA LEU A 213 -0.31 28.33 13.09
C LEU A 213 -0.42 29.80 12.70
N ALA A 214 -1.30 30.11 11.73
CA ALA A 214 -1.57 31.47 11.28
C ALA A 214 -2.91 31.56 10.52
N GLY A 215 -3.46 32.76 10.33
CA GLY A 215 -4.61 33.02 9.48
C GLY A 215 -5.99 32.89 10.14
N LYS A 216 -7.03 32.74 9.30
CA LYS A 216 -8.45 32.63 9.70
C LYS A 216 -8.72 31.42 10.60
N ARG A 217 -9.82 31.44 11.33
CA ARG A 217 -10.26 30.39 12.24
C ARG A 217 -11.25 29.43 11.59
N LEU A 218 -11.34 28.21 12.10
CA LEU A 218 -12.29 27.17 11.63
C LEU A 218 -13.69 27.45 12.20
N LEU A 219 -14.67 27.76 11.35
CA LEU A 219 -16.00 28.14 11.79
C LEU A 219 -16.69 27.04 12.60
N TRP A 220 -16.66 25.82 12.09
CA TRP A 220 -17.35 24.68 12.70
C TRP A 220 -16.94 24.42 14.16
N LEU A 221 -15.67 24.59 14.52
CA LEU A 221 -15.19 24.39 15.90
C LEU A 221 -15.67 25.46 16.91
N HIS A 222 -16.11 26.61 16.43
CA HIS A 222 -16.45 27.75 17.26
C HIS A 222 -17.94 27.88 17.57
N LEU A 223 -18.80 27.07 16.94
CA LEU A 223 -20.25 27.11 17.11
C LEU A 223 -20.80 25.73 17.49
N SER A 224 -21.89 25.70 18.28
CA SER A 224 -22.67 24.47 18.45
C SER A 224 -23.23 23.99 17.13
N ASP A 225 -23.58 22.71 17.00
CA ASP A 225 -24.11 22.17 15.72
C ASP A 225 -25.39 22.89 15.28
N ASN A 226 -26.24 23.29 16.24
CA ASN A 226 -27.45 24.03 15.96
C ASN A 226 -27.17 25.46 15.52
N ASP A 227 -26.25 26.16 16.20
CA ASP A 227 -25.92 27.54 15.87
C ASP A 227 -25.13 27.61 14.56
N TYR A 228 -24.26 26.61 14.27
CA TYR A 228 -23.58 26.47 12.99
C TYR A 228 -24.59 26.36 11.82
N LYS A 229 -25.57 25.45 11.92
CA LYS A 229 -26.61 25.30 10.89
C LYS A 229 -27.44 26.56 10.71
N LYS A 230 -27.78 27.24 11.81
CA LYS A 230 -28.50 28.54 11.76
C LYS A 230 -27.64 29.61 11.11
N ALA A 231 -26.36 29.72 11.45
CA ALA A 231 -25.44 30.70 10.94
C ALA A 231 -25.25 30.56 9.41
N ILE A 232 -25.04 29.33 8.93
CA ILE A 232 -24.91 29.06 7.49
C ILE A 232 -26.23 29.42 6.74
N LYS A 233 -27.39 29.02 7.27
CA LYS A 233 -28.69 29.31 6.64
C LYS A 233 -29.05 30.79 6.62
N SER A 234 -28.75 31.52 7.69
CA SER A 234 -29.14 32.90 7.86
C SER A 234 -28.19 33.90 7.18
N LYS A 235 -27.03 33.45 6.69
CA LYS A 235 -25.95 34.30 6.13
C LYS A 235 -25.55 35.49 7.07
N LYS A 236 -25.75 35.33 8.39
CA LYS A 236 -25.46 36.37 9.40
C LYS A 236 -23.98 36.46 9.77
N ILE A 237 -23.16 35.47 9.42
CA ILE A 237 -21.70 35.48 9.63
C ILE A 237 -21.04 35.80 8.31
N ASP A 238 -20.06 36.73 8.33
CA ASP A 238 -19.21 36.96 7.17
C ASP A 238 -18.26 35.75 7.00
N LEU A 239 -18.60 34.85 6.08
CA LEU A 239 -17.82 33.65 5.81
C LEU A 239 -16.42 33.96 5.29
N ASN A 240 -16.16 35.20 4.80
CA ASN A 240 -14.84 35.59 4.36
C ASN A 240 -13.82 35.75 5.52
N GLU A 241 -14.29 35.85 6.76
CA GLU A 241 -13.42 35.90 7.94
C GLU A 241 -13.11 34.52 8.54
N TRP A 242 -13.70 33.46 8.01
CA TRP A 242 -13.63 32.10 8.54
C TRP A 242 -13.20 31.10 7.46
N ILE A 243 -12.65 29.98 7.89
CA ILE A 243 -12.46 28.79 7.08
C ILE A 243 -13.56 27.79 7.47
N ASP A 244 -14.27 27.28 6.48
CA ASP A 244 -15.38 26.36 6.70
C ASP A 244 -15.29 25.12 5.78
N PHE A 245 -14.89 24.00 6.35
CA PHE A 245 -14.84 22.70 5.68
C PHE A 245 -16.15 21.89 5.80
N GLY A 246 -17.20 22.47 6.39
CA GLY A 246 -18.48 21.79 6.56
C GLY A 246 -18.61 20.98 7.86
N ASP A 247 -19.72 20.24 7.95
CA ASP A 247 -20.06 19.37 9.07
C ASP A 247 -20.16 17.90 8.64
N PHE A 248 -20.64 17.02 9.53
CA PHE A 248 -20.78 15.59 9.31
C PHE A 248 -22.21 15.13 8.98
N SER A 249 -23.05 16.01 8.45
CA SER A 249 -24.46 15.69 8.19
C SER A 249 -24.65 14.65 7.06
N SER A 250 -23.68 14.50 6.19
CA SER A 250 -23.71 13.62 5.01
C SER A 250 -22.80 12.38 5.13
N LEU A 251 -22.33 12.04 6.34
CA LEU A 251 -21.49 10.85 6.55
C LEU A 251 -22.24 9.60 6.07
N SER A 252 -21.72 8.96 5.04
CA SER A 252 -22.28 7.77 4.43
C SER A 252 -21.58 6.49 4.92
N THR A 253 -22.29 5.37 4.79
CA THR A 253 -21.73 4.05 5.13
C THR A 253 -20.61 3.61 4.20
N SER A 254 -20.61 4.06 2.93
CA SER A 254 -19.58 3.73 1.94
C SER A 254 -18.20 4.25 2.34
N GLU A 255 -18.13 5.35 3.08
CA GLU A 255 -16.87 5.94 3.52
C GLU A 255 -16.12 5.06 4.52
N PHE A 256 -16.84 4.28 5.34
CA PHE A 256 -16.19 3.33 6.24
C PHE A 256 -15.34 2.30 5.49
N PHE A 257 -15.79 1.86 4.34
CA PHE A 257 -15.05 0.92 3.51
C PHE A 257 -13.79 1.55 2.91
N GLY A 258 -13.92 2.69 2.22
CA GLY A 258 -12.78 3.41 1.66
C GLY A 258 -11.73 3.77 2.72
N ALA A 259 -12.18 4.30 3.86
CA ALA A 259 -11.29 4.61 4.98
C ALA A 259 -10.59 3.37 5.56
N SER A 260 -11.26 2.22 5.60
CA SER A 260 -10.65 0.97 6.08
C SER A 260 -9.54 0.50 5.14
N LEU A 261 -9.76 0.54 3.83
CA LEU A 261 -8.75 0.21 2.83
C LEU A 261 -7.53 1.14 2.95
N TRP A 262 -7.77 2.45 3.12
CA TRP A 262 -6.71 3.42 3.33
C TRP A 262 -5.88 3.12 4.59
N GLN A 263 -6.53 2.79 5.72
CA GLN A 263 -5.81 2.44 6.94
C GLN A 263 -5.01 1.14 6.80
N LEU A 264 -5.51 0.15 6.07
CA LEU A 264 -4.74 -1.06 5.75
C LEU A 264 -3.52 -0.73 4.90
N TYR A 265 -3.69 0.11 3.88
CA TYR A 265 -2.59 0.56 3.03
C TYR A 265 -1.52 1.30 3.85
N LYS A 266 -1.92 2.25 4.69
CA LYS A 266 -1.00 2.92 5.61
C LYS A 266 -0.40 1.97 6.66
N GLY A 267 -1.02 0.83 6.92
CA GLY A 267 -0.48 -0.25 7.76
C GLY A 267 0.79 -0.88 7.21
N ILE A 268 1.04 -0.78 5.90
CA ILE A 268 2.29 -1.23 5.26
C ILE A 268 3.47 -0.36 5.74
N GLU A 269 3.27 0.95 5.88
CA GLU A 269 4.32 1.90 6.28
C GLU A 269 4.33 2.17 7.79
N SER A 270 3.15 2.31 8.39
CA SER A 270 2.97 2.68 9.79
C SER A 270 2.04 1.73 10.52
N PRO A 271 2.42 0.45 10.72
CA PRO A 271 1.52 -0.59 11.19
C PRO A 271 0.92 -0.30 12.56
N TYR A 272 1.66 0.25 13.50
CA TYR A 272 1.18 0.56 14.84
C TYR A 272 0.14 1.70 14.84
N LYS A 273 0.39 2.78 14.08
CA LYS A 273 -0.53 3.91 13.93
C LYS A 273 -1.83 3.46 13.23
N SER A 274 -1.69 2.65 12.19
CA SER A 274 -2.83 2.14 11.41
C SER A 274 -3.69 1.17 12.21
N ALA A 275 -3.10 0.31 13.04
CA ALA A 275 -3.85 -0.58 13.92
C ALA A 275 -4.77 0.20 14.89
N ILE A 276 -4.31 1.34 15.43
CA ILE A 276 -5.13 2.20 16.28
C ILE A 276 -6.27 2.85 15.48
N LYS A 277 -5.96 3.40 14.29
CA LYS A 277 -6.92 4.12 13.47
C LYS A 277 -8.01 3.21 12.88
N ILE A 278 -7.68 1.99 12.46
CA ILE A 278 -8.68 1.06 11.94
C ILE A 278 -9.63 0.57 13.04
N LEU A 279 -9.14 0.39 14.27
CA LEU A 279 -9.97 0.08 15.43
C LEU A 279 -10.91 1.23 15.78
N LEU A 280 -10.47 2.48 15.59
CA LEU A 280 -11.35 3.64 15.74
C LEU A 280 -12.49 3.60 14.73
N LEU A 281 -12.22 3.25 13.46
CA LEU A 281 -13.26 3.09 12.44
C LEU A 281 -14.28 2.00 12.83
N GLU A 282 -13.83 0.87 13.41
CA GLU A 282 -14.74 -0.14 13.94
C GLU A 282 -15.64 0.42 15.04
N SER A 283 -15.08 1.20 15.98
CA SER A 283 -15.85 1.81 17.06
C SER A 283 -16.89 2.81 16.54
N TYR A 284 -16.53 3.54 15.49
CA TYR A 284 -17.44 4.45 14.80
C TYR A 284 -18.57 3.71 14.08
N ALA A 285 -18.24 2.61 13.39
CA ALA A 285 -19.22 1.77 12.70
C ALA A 285 -20.26 1.16 13.67
N GLN A 286 -19.83 0.79 14.90
CA GLN A 286 -20.75 0.23 15.90
C GLN A 286 -21.86 1.21 16.31
N THR A 287 -21.58 2.51 16.30
CA THR A 287 -22.52 3.55 16.75
C THR A 287 -23.25 4.25 15.60
N TYR A 288 -23.06 3.79 14.35
CA TYR A 288 -23.77 4.32 13.20
C TYR A 288 -25.30 4.03 13.29
N PRO A 289 -26.20 4.96 12.92
CA PRO A 289 -25.98 6.25 12.26
C PRO A 289 -25.58 7.40 13.21
N GLU A 290 -25.72 7.25 14.50
CA GLU A 290 -25.33 8.27 15.50
C GLU A 290 -23.84 8.17 15.87
N THR A 291 -22.98 8.20 14.82
CA THR A 291 -21.55 8.00 14.98
C THR A 291 -20.94 9.00 15.98
N LYS A 292 -20.34 8.47 17.05
CA LYS A 292 -19.68 9.26 18.12
C LYS A 292 -18.29 9.70 17.70
N LEU A 293 -18.19 10.65 16.77
CA LEU A 293 -16.91 11.19 16.31
C LEU A 293 -16.18 11.93 17.43
N ILE A 294 -14.87 11.73 17.54
CA ILE A 294 -14.03 12.38 18.57
C ILE A 294 -14.05 13.90 18.40
N SER A 295 -14.03 14.39 17.16
CA SER A 295 -14.12 15.83 16.89
C SER A 295 -15.41 16.47 17.42
N LYS A 296 -16.56 15.79 17.29
CA LYS A 296 -17.83 16.24 17.88
C LYS A 296 -17.78 16.26 19.42
N GLN A 297 -17.20 15.21 20.02
CA GLN A 297 -17.01 15.15 21.46
C GLN A 297 -16.10 16.28 21.95
N PHE A 298 -14.98 16.54 21.26
CA PHE A 298 -14.07 17.62 21.57
C PHE A 298 -14.76 18.97 21.47
N LYS A 299 -15.49 19.23 20.39
CA LYS A 299 -16.26 20.46 20.21
C LYS A 299 -17.26 20.67 21.37
N GLN A 300 -18.04 19.67 21.74
CA GLN A 300 -18.99 19.74 22.85
C GLN A 300 -18.29 20.05 24.19
N LYS A 301 -17.19 19.34 24.49
CA LYS A 301 -16.38 19.59 25.69
C LYS A 301 -15.79 21.01 25.69
N LEU A 302 -15.27 21.46 24.53
CA LEU A 302 -14.64 22.76 24.38
C LEU A 302 -15.62 23.93 24.56
N LEU A 303 -16.82 23.80 23.99
CA LEU A 303 -17.86 24.83 24.13
C LEU A 303 -18.55 24.82 25.51
N SER A 304 -18.51 23.68 26.23
CA SER A 304 -18.98 23.63 27.61
C SER A 304 -18.05 24.39 28.56
N ASN A 305 -18.51 24.65 29.79
CA ASN A 305 -17.70 25.36 30.80
C ASN A 305 -16.65 24.49 31.51
N LYS A 306 -16.57 23.18 31.19
CA LYS A 306 -15.62 22.22 31.76
C LYS A 306 -14.46 22.01 30.76
N THR A 307 -13.46 22.87 30.80
CA THR A 307 -12.30 22.77 29.88
C THR A 307 -11.01 22.47 30.64
N GLU A 308 -10.67 21.19 30.68
CA GLU A 308 -9.33 20.75 31.06
C GLU A 308 -8.60 20.33 29.78
N TYR A 309 -7.64 21.13 29.32
CA TYR A 309 -7.02 20.99 27.99
C TYR A 309 -6.26 19.67 27.78
N TYR A 310 -5.84 18.99 28.83
CA TYR A 310 -5.17 17.69 28.72
C TYR A 310 -6.10 16.59 28.15
N HIS A 311 -7.42 16.70 28.32
CA HIS A 311 -8.41 15.81 27.74
C HIS A 311 -8.61 15.96 26.21
N PHE A 312 -7.93 16.90 25.59
CA PHE A 312 -8.02 17.15 24.15
C PHE A 312 -6.83 16.59 23.37
N ASP A 313 -6.13 15.61 23.91
CA ASP A 313 -5.15 14.85 23.15
C ASP A 313 -5.87 13.88 22.21
N PRO A 314 -5.68 14.03 20.86
CA PRO A 314 -6.43 13.24 19.88
C PRO A 314 -6.14 11.74 19.96
N TYR A 315 -4.93 11.34 20.35
CA TYR A 315 -4.55 9.93 20.45
C TYR A 315 -4.97 9.29 21.77
N LEU A 316 -4.95 10.03 22.87
CA LEU A 316 -5.54 9.55 24.13
C LEU A 316 -7.05 9.33 23.98
N ALA A 317 -7.75 10.26 23.31
CA ALA A 317 -9.17 10.09 23.06
C ALA A 317 -9.46 8.89 22.14
N MET A 318 -8.61 8.63 21.14
CA MET A 318 -8.71 7.40 20.33
C MET A 318 -8.51 6.15 21.17
N LEU A 319 -7.48 6.13 22.03
CA LEU A 319 -7.20 5.01 22.93
C LEU A 319 -8.37 4.75 23.88
N GLU A 320 -8.93 5.79 24.52
CA GLU A 320 -10.09 5.71 25.40
C GLU A 320 -11.30 5.11 24.66
N GLN A 321 -11.69 5.69 23.51
CA GLN A 321 -12.86 5.24 22.76
C GLN A 321 -12.73 3.80 22.27
N VAL A 322 -11.56 3.41 21.77
CA VAL A 322 -11.30 2.03 21.33
C VAL A 322 -11.22 1.07 22.53
N THR A 323 -10.67 1.49 23.65
CA THR A 323 -10.66 0.69 24.89
C THR A 323 -12.07 0.36 25.34
N ASP A 324 -12.96 1.35 25.38
CA ASP A 324 -14.37 1.14 25.74
C ASP A 324 -15.07 0.23 24.73
N TYR A 325 -14.81 0.41 23.44
CA TYR A 325 -15.33 -0.45 22.38
C TYR A 325 -14.94 -1.92 22.60
N LEU A 326 -13.66 -2.20 22.79
CA LEU A 326 -13.14 -3.57 22.94
C LEU A 326 -13.55 -4.20 24.28
N LYS A 327 -13.61 -3.41 25.38
CA LYS A 327 -14.14 -3.88 26.68
C LYS A 327 -15.60 -4.29 26.57
N ASN A 328 -16.44 -3.49 25.92
CA ASN A 328 -17.86 -3.80 25.72
C ASN A 328 -18.08 -5.07 24.89
N ARG A 329 -17.16 -5.37 23.95
CA ARG A 329 -17.17 -6.60 23.17
C ARG A 329 -16.49 -7.78 23.87
N LYS A 330 -15.85 -7.56 25.02
CA LYS A 330 -15.05 -8.57 25.76
C LYS A 330 -13.84 -9.10 24.97
N GLU A 331 -13.30 -8.30 24.04
CA GLU A 331 -12.16 -8.64 23.19
C GLU A 331 -10.83 -8.23 23.85
N LEU A 332 -10.51 -8.83 25.02
CA LEU A 332 -9.37 -8.41 25.85
C LEU A 332 -8.01 -8.63 25.16
N SER A 333 -7.86 -9.67 24.35
CA SER A 333 -6.62 -9.89 23.60
C SER A 333 -6.35 -8.80 22.57
N ARG A 334 -7.39 -8.28 21.90
CA ARG A 334 -7.27 -7.14 21.00
C ARG A 334 -6.99 -5.84 21.74
N LEU A 335 -7.54 -5.69 22.94
CA LEU A 335 -7.25 -4.55 23.81
C LEU A 335 -5.77 -4.52 24.22
N ASP A 336 -5.20 -5.67 24.58
CA ASP A 336 -3.78 -5.73 24.90
C ASP A 336 -2.89 -5.40 23.67
N ARG A 337 -3.22 -5.93 22.49
CA ARG A 337 -2.57 -5.58 21.24
C ARG A 337 -2.66 -4.08 20.92
N LEU A 338 -3.82 -3.45 21.13
CA LEU A 338 -4.00 -2.00 21.01
C LEU A 338 -3.02 -1.22 21.88
N ARG A 339 -2.92 -1.61 23.17
CA ARG A 339 -2.02 -0.99 24.14
C ARG A 339 -0.56 -1.11 23.72
N GLN A 340 -0.14 -2.28 23.24
CA GLN A 340 1.21 -2.51 22.70
C GLN A 340 1.47 -1.62 21.48
N CYS A 341 0.54 -1.54 20.53
CA CYS A 341 0.66 -0.66 19.36
C CYS A 341 0.78 0.82 19.77
N PHE A 342 -0.04 1.24 20.74
CA PHE A 342 -0.02 2.61 21.26
C PHE A 342 1.33 2.93 21.94
N TYR A 343 1.80 2.03 22.80
CA TYR A 343 3.08 2.16 23.49
C TYR A 343 4.25 2.25 22.50
N LEU A 344 4.32 1.32 21.55
CA LEU A 344 5.39 1.28 20.55
C LEU A 344 5.38 2.55 19.67
N LYS A 345 4.20 3.06 19.32
CA LYS A 345 4.09 4.34 18.58
C LYS A 345 4.52 5.53 19.44
N ALA A 346 4.13 5.58 20.70
CA ALA A 346 4.51 6.67 21.61
C ALA A 346 6.02 6.67 21.96
N LYS A 347 6.68 5.52 21.94
CA LYS A 347 8.13 5.35 22.21
C LYS A 347 9.03 5.44 20.96
N GLU A 348 8.46 5.67 19.79
CA GLU A 348 9.23 5.78 18.55
C GLU A 348 10.18 7.00 18.59
N GLY A 349 11.43 6.84 18.12
CA GLY A 349 12.41 7.92 18.08
C GLY A 349 13.18 8.16 19.40
N LYS A 350 13.84 9.31 19.51
CA LYS A 350 14.57 9.72 20.74
C LYS A 350 13.58 10.05 21.85
N VAL A 351 13.79 9.44 23.00
CA VAL A 351 12.99 9.74 24.20
C VAL A 351 13.60 10.99 24.85
N LEU A 352 12.91 12.13 24.72
CA LEU A 352 13.18 13.31 25.55
C LEU A 352 12.32 13.16 26.82
N TYR A 353 12.96 13.22 28.00
CA TYR A 353 12.24 13.19 29.27
C TYR A 353 11.37 14.44 29.41
N ASN A 354 10.07 14.27 29.19
CA ASN A 354 9.13 15.39 29.17
C ASN A 354 7.74 14.93 29.71
N TRP A 355 6.73 15.77 29.51
CA TRP A 355 5.35 15.49 29.88
C TRP A 355 4.81 14.16 29.28
N ARG A 356 5.26 13.78 28.10
CA ARG A 356 4.84 12.53 27.43
C ARG A 356 5.23 11.27 28.19
N GLU A 357 6.45 11.24 28.73
CA GLU A 357 6.94 10.11 29.50
C GLU A 357 6.09 9.92 30.78
N ARG A 358 5.75 11.00 31.46
CA ARG A 358 4.89 10.95 32.65
C ARG A 358 3.49 10.42 32.34
N GLU A 359 2.87 10.91 31.26
CA GLU A 359 1.55 10.43 30.81
C GLU A 359 1.61 8.94 30.43
N LEU A 360 2.66 8.53 29.71
CA LEU A 360 2.82 7.14 29.29
C LEU A 360 3.05 6.21 30.49
N GLN A 361 3.82 6.63 31.52
CA GLN A 361 3.99 5.88 32.75
C GLN A 361 2.67 5.76 33.53
N SER A 362 1.84 6.80 33.54
CA SER A 362 0.50 6.72 34.14
C SER A 362 -0.38 5.67 33.42
N LEU A 363 -0.36 5.63 32.09
CA LEU A 363 -1.08 4.62 31.31
C LEU A 363 -0.57 3.19 31.58
N ILE A 364 0.74 3.00 31.64
CA ILE A 364 1.37 1.71 31.95
C ILE A 364 0.92 1.19 33.31
N ALA A 365 0.92 2.07 34.33
CA ALA A 365 0.44 1.72 35.68
C ALA A 365 -1.05 1.34 35.69
N GLU A 366 -1.89 2.06 34.90
CA GLU A 366 -3.31 1.72 34.72
C GLU A 366 -3.49 0.36 34.01
N TRP A 367 -2.63 0.04 33.03
CA TRP A 367 -2.71 -1.24 32.30
C TRP A 367 -2.23 -2.42 33.12
N GLY A 368 -1.47 -2.19 34.21
CA GLY A 368 -0.92 -3.21 35.08
C GLY A 368 0.20 -4.03 34.43
N TRP A 369 0.96 -3.44 33.49
CA TRP A 369 2.06 -4.13 32.84
C TRP A 369 3.25 -4.35 33.78
N THR A 370 3.92 -5.49 33.60
CA THR A 370 5.15 -5.84 34.32
C THR A 370 6.38 -5.18 33.72
N ASP A 371 7.44 -5.05 34.49
CA ASP A 371 8.73 -4.55 34.00
C ASP A 371 9.31 -5.43 32.88
N GLU A 372 9.02 -6.73 32.88
CA GLU A 372 9.46 -7.67 31.85
C GLU A 372 8.75 -7.40 30.51
N GLU A 373 7.44 -7.16 30.51
CA GLU A 373 6.66 -6.81 29.33
C GLU A 373 7.16 -5.48 28.73
N ILE A 374 7.41 -4.49 29.58
CA ILE A 374 7.95 -3.20 29.16
C ILE A 374 9.36 -3.35 28.59
N ALA A 375 10.23 -4.14 29.23
CA ALA A 375 11.58 -4.40 28.75
C ALA A 375 11.59 -5.11 27.39
N LEU A 376 10.66 -6.06 27.19
CA LEU A 376 10.50 -6.73 25.90
C LEU A 376 10.15 -5.73 24.79
N LEU A 377 9.16 -4.86 25.00
CA LEU A 377 8.76 -3.84 23.99
C LEU A 377 9.87 -2.80 23.75
N ASN A 378 10.58 -2.39 24.82
CA ASN A 378 11.73 -1.48 24.70
C ASN A 378 12.91 -2.10 23.96
N SER A 379 13.01 -3.43 23.92
CA SER A 379 14.04 -4.14 23.15
C SER A 379 13.78 -4.18 21.63
N ARG A 380 12.66 -3.59 21.14
CA ARG A 380 12.27 -3.58 19.73
C ARG A 380 13.43 -3.25 18.74
N PRO A 381 14.30 -2.28 18.99
CA PRO A 381 15.43 -2.01 18.08
C PRO A 381 16.43 -3.17 17.96
N LYS A 382 16.39 -4.12 18.87
CA LYS A 382 17.25 -5.32 18.91
C LYS A 382 16.49 -6.60 18.52
N TRP A 383 15.20 -6.50 18.17
CA TRP A 383 14.43 -7.67 17.77
C TRP A 383 15.05 -8.30 16.51
N LYS A 384 15.16 -9.60 16.55
CA LYS A 384 15.60 -10.42 15.43
C LYS A 384 14.42 -11.22 14.87
N MET A 385 14.66 -12.00 13.85
CA MET A 385 13.65 -12.65 13.02
C MET A 385 12.51 -13.31 13.81
N LYS A 386 12.81 -14.04 14.91
CA LYS A 386 11.76 -14.72 15.69
C LYS A 386 10.74 -13.76 16.30
N GLN A 387 11.22 -12.69 16.93
CA GLN A 387 10.36 -11.67 17.52
C GLN A 387 9.62 -10.89 16.42
N ALA A 388 10.31 -10.59 15.33
CA ALA A 388 9.71 -9.88 14.20
C ALA A 388 8.56 -10.68 13.56
N ILE A 389 8.69 -11.99 13.36
CA ILE A 389 7.63 -12.86 12.83
C ILE A 389 6.41 -12.85 13.76
N VAL A 390 6.61 -12.97 15.07
CA VAL A 390 5.50 -12.96 16.05
C VAL A 390 4.78 -11.62 16.01
N GLN A 391 5.53 -10.53 15.99
CA GLN A 391 4.96 -9.19 15.97
C GLN A 391 4.24 -8.87 14.65
N ASP A 392 4.83 -9.25 13.51
CA ASP A 392 4.21 -9.09 12.19
C ASP A 392 2.89 -9.84 12.11
N LYS A 393 2.89 -11.11 12.48
CA LYS A 393 1.68 -11.93 12.52
C LYS A 393 0.59 -11.29 13.38
N MET A 394 0.94 -10.81 14.58
CA MET A 394 0.00 -10.15 15.47
C MET A 394 -0.61 -8.90 14.85
N LEU A 395 0.21 -8.06 14.20
CA LEU A 395 -0.24 -6.82 13.55
C LEU A 395 -1.13 -7.11 12.35
N VAL A 396 -0.72 -8.04 11.48
CA VAL A 396 -1.49 -8.45 10.31
C VAL A 396 -2.85 -9.03 10.75
N GLU A 397 -2.88 -9.94 11.72
CA GLU A 397 -4.14 -10.47 12.27
C GLU A 397 -5.05 -9.37 12.80
N GLN A 398 -4.49 -8.39 13.53
CA GLN A 398 -5.25 -7.26 14.09
C GLN A 398 -5.85 -6.40 12.97
N LEU A 399 -5.06 -6.05 11.95
CA LEU A 399 -5.51 -5.26 10.81
C LEU A 399 -6.61 -5.98 10.01
N LEU A 400 -6.39 -7.26 9.73
CA LEU A 400 -7.32 -8.08 8.95
C LEU A 400 -8.63 -8.35 9.71
N GLN A 401 -8.56 -8.57 11.03
CA GLN A 401 -9.77 -8.70 11.85
C GLN A 401 -10.62 -7.44 11.84
N SER A 402 -9.99 -6.27 11.96
CA SER A 402 -10.66 -4.97 11.86
C SER A 402 -11.30 -4.78 10.49
N TYR A 403 -10.59 -5.13 9.44
CA TYR A 403 -11.09 -5.06 8.08
C TYR A 403 -12.32 -5.95 7.85
N ARG A 404 -12.28 -7.21 8.32
CA ARG A 404 -13.45 -8.11 8.26
C ARG A 404 -14.66 -7.54 8.97
N ASN A 405 -14.48 -6.96 10.16
CA ASN A 405 -15.57 -6.34 10.90
C ASN A 405 -16.20 -5.17 10.14
N LEU A 406 -15.38 -4.35 9.47
CA LEU A 406 -15.85 -3.22 8.66
C LEU A 406 -16.53 -3.67 7.35
N ILE A 407 -16.08 -4.76 6.74
CA ILE A 407 -16.78 -5.38 5.60
C ILE A 407 -18.14 -5.93 6.03
N ASN A 408 -18.22 -6.62 7.16
CA ASN A 408 -19.49 -7.12 7.68
C ASN A 408 -20.47 -5.97 7.97
N PHE A 409 -19.96 -4.84 8.44
CA PHE A 409 -20.75 -3.62 8.56
C PHE A 409 -21.22 -3.12 7.19
N ALA A 410 -20.31 -3.04 6.20
CA ALA A 410 -20.67 -2.60 4.84
C ALA A 410 -21.74 -3.50 4.22
N ASN A 411 -21.60 -4.82 4.34
CA ASN A 411 -22.59 -5.79 3.85
C ASN A 411 -23.96 -5.62 4.49
N LYS A 412 -24.00 -5.35 5.80
CA LYS A 412 -25.27 -5.08 6.54
C LYS A 412 -26.05 -3.88 5.96
N PHE A 413 -25.36 -2.91 5.40
CA PHE A 413 -25.96 -1.71 4.80
C PHE A 413 -26.02 -1.78 3.28
N HIS A 414 -25.85 -2.98 2.68
CA HIS A 414 -25.93 -3.21 1.22
C HIS A 414 -24.98 -2.30 0.40
N ILE A 415 -23.83 -1.97 0.97
CA ILE A 415 -22.79 -1.24 0.26
C ILE A 415 -22.14 -2.20 -0.74
N ASN A 416 -22.18 -1.83 -2.01
CA ASN A 416 -21.49 -2.59 -3.04
C ASN A 416 -20.02 -2.12 -3.14
N PRO A 417 -19.02 -2.93 -2.73
CA PRO A 417 -17.62 -2.56 -2.84
C PRO A 417 -17.15 -2.32 -4.28
N SER A 418 -17.84 -2.90 -5.27
CA SER A 418 -17.48 -2.78 -6.69
C SER A 418 -17.93 -1.46 -7.36
N ILE A 419 -18.67 -0.60 -6.66
CA ILE A 419 -19.05 0.73 -7.16
C ILE A 419 -17.97 1.78 -6.85
N MET A 420 -16.76 1.36 -6.53
CA MET A 420 -15.74 2.26 -6.04
C MET A 420 -14.86 2.84 -7.15
N THR A 421 -14.24 3.97 -6.83
CA THR A 421 -13.39 4.76 -7.69
C THR A 421 -12.11 4.00 -8.10
N ASN A 422 -11.43 4.45 -9.15
CA ASN A 422 -10.10 3.94 -9.54
C ASN A 422 -9.11 3.90 -8.37
N ASP A 423 -9.23 4.83 -7.43
CA ASP A 423 -8.42 4.90 -6.22
C ASP A 423 -8.57 3.65 -5.34
N THR A 424 -9.78 3.13 -5.24
CA THR A 424 -10.05 1.92 -4.45
C THR A 424 -9.45 0.68 -5.09
N ASP A 425 -9.49 0.58 -6.42
CA ASP A 425 -8.88 -0.53 -7.16
C ASP A 425 -7.35 -0.56 -6.97
N ILE A 426 -6.70 0.60 -7.00
CA ILE A 426 -5.25 0.73 -6.72
C ILE A 426 -4.93 0.26 -5.31
N LEU A 427 -5.71 0.72 -4.31
CA LEU A 427 -5.53 0.30 -2.91
C LEU A 427 -5.71 -1.21 -2.76
N MET A 428 -6.76 -1.78 -3.35
CA MET A 428 -7.03 -3.22 -3.30
C MET A 428 -5.88 -4.05 -3.88
N ARG A 429 -5.31 -3.65 -5.01
CA ARG A 429 -4.18 -4.34 -5.64
C ARG A 429 -2.91 -4.26 -4.79
N LYS A 430 -2.62 -3.10 -4.20
CA LYS A 430 -1.50 -2.96 -3.25
C LYS A 430 -1.69 -3.86 -2.02
N LEU A 431 -2.89 -3.89 -1.45
CA LEU A 431 -3.20 -4.72 -0.30
C LEU A 431 -3.10 -6.21 -0.62
N TYR A 432 -3.62 -6.62 -1.78
CA TYR A 432 -3.47 -7.98 -2.29
C TYR A 432 -2.00 -8.37 -2.41
N SER A 433 -1.19 -7.50 -3.02
CA SER A 433 0.24 -7.77 -3.20
C SER A 433 1.03 -7.91 -1.89
N VAL A 434 0.56 -7.33 -0.79
CA VAL A 434 1.23 -7.40 0.52
C VAL A 434 0.66 -8.50 1.38
N PHE A 435 -0.66 -8.55 1.55
CA PHE A 435 -1.30 -9.39 2.57
C PHE A 435 -1.74 -10.76 2.09
N GLU A 436 -2.00 -10.94 0.78
CA GLU A 436 -2.45 -12.23 0.27
C GLU A 436 -1.33 -13.27 0.28
N ILE A 437 -1.63 -14.46 0.82
CA ILE A 437 -0.69 -15.59 0.89
C ILE A 437 -1.03 -16.56 -0.25
N LEU A 438 -0.18 -16.59 -1.27
CA LEU A 438 -0.34 -17.44 -2.43
C LEU A 438 0.74 -18.52 -2.51
N PRO A 439 0.45 -19.66 -3.12
CA PRO A 439 1.47 -20.66 -3.41
C PRO A 439 2.64 -20.05 -4.19
N GLY A 440 3.86 -20.32 -3.76
CA GLY A 440 5.06 -19.79 -4.40
C GLY A 440 5.43 -18.35 -4.01
N LYS A 441 4.56 -17.58 -3.39
CA LYS A 441 4.89 -16.23 -2.91
C LYS A 441 5.86 -16.29 -1.73
N VAL A 442 6.83 -15.37 -1.73
CA VAL A 442 7.75 -15.14 -0.61
C VAL A 442 7.12 -14.10 0.32
N THR A 443 6.81 -14.50 1.54
CA THR A 443 6.24 -13.58 2.53
C THR A 443 7.34 -12.65 3.06
N LEU A 444 7.13 -11.35 2.87
CA LEU A 444 8.02 -10.31 3.39
C LEU A 444 7.45 -9.78 4.71
N LEU A 445 8.29 -9.68 5.72
CA LEU A 445 7.94 -9.04 6.99
C LEU A 445 7.92 -7.53 6.82
N ASN A 446 7.08 -6.87 7.58
CA ASN A 446 7.03 -5.42 7.55
C ASN A 446 8.37 -4.81 8.04
N PRO A 447 9.08 -4.02 7.21
CA PRO A 447 10.39 -3.49 7.54
C PRO A 447 10.35 -2.49 8.71
N HIS A 448 9.17 -1.97 9.06
CA HIS A 448 8.99 -1.01 10.16
C HIS A 448 8.82 -1.67 11.53
N ILE A 449 8.81 -3.00 11.61
CA ILE A 449 8.75 -3.72 12.89
C ILE A 449 10.06 -3.58 13.66
N THR A 450 11.17 -3.80 12.99
CA THR A 450 12.51 -3.65 13.56
C THR A 450 13.46 -3.07 12.51
N PRO A 451 14.46 -2.25 12.91
CA PRO A 451 15.36 -1.60 11.95
C PRO A 451 16.35 -2.55 11.29
N ASP A 452 16.67 -3.69 11.91
CA ASP A 452 17.71 -4.60 11.44
C ASP A 452 17.38 -6.06 11.73
N LEU A 453 17.11 -6.81 10.67
CA LEU A 453 16.88 -8.25 10.69
C LEU A 453 18.11 -9.08 10.33
N SER A 454 19.26 -8.44 10.07
CA SER A 454 20.49 -9.15 9.69
C SER A 454 20.96 -10.11 10.80
N GLU A 455 21.45 -11.26 10.38
CA GLU A 455 21.96 -12.29 11.28
C GLU A 455 23.47 -12.48 11.08
N GLN A 456 24.19 -12.74 12.15
CA GLN A 456 25.64 -12.99 12.07
C GLN A 456 25.96 -14.36 11.45
N ASN A 457 25.15 -15.37 11.76
CA ASN A 457 25.29 -16.72 11.24
C ASN A 457 23.94 -17.19 10.74
N ILE A 458 23.93 -17.82 9.56
CA ILE A 458 22.77 -18.48 8.98
C ILE A 458 23.22 -19.87 8.48
N THR A 459 22.48 -20.90 8.91
CA THR A 459 22.68 -22.27 8.46
C THR A 459 21.43 -22.77 7.75
N PHE A 460 21.61 -23.33 6.56
CA PHE A 460 20.60 -24.08 5.83
C PHE A 460 20.84 -25.56 6.04
N ILE A 461 19.82 -26.29 6.53
CA ILE A 461 19.91 -27.71 6.85
C ILE A 461 18.92 -28.45 5.97
N GLU A 462 19.42 -29.42 5.19
CA GLU A 462 18.59 -30.37 4.45
C GLU A 462 18.23 -31.55 5.35
N ALA A 463 16.92 -31.79 5.52
CA ALA A 463 16.42 -32.91 6.29
C ALA A 463 15.69 -33.90 5.39
N GLN A 464 15.89 -35.20 5.66
CA GLN A 464 15.08 -36.28 5.11
C GLN A 464 13.84 -36.52 5.97
N ASP A 465 12.82 -37.16 5.40
CA ASP A 465 11.60 -37.48 6.12
C ASP A 465 11.88 -38.41 7.28
N SER A 466 11.46 -38.04 8.48
CA SER A 466 11.63 -38.78 9.70
C SER A 466 10.46 -38.53 10.66
N SER A 467 10.36 -39.31 11.74
CA SER A 467 9.34 -39.10 12.79
C SER A 467 9.40 -37.71 13.44
N ALA A 468 10.58 -37.04 13.40
CA ALA A 468 10.80 -35.75 14.03
C ALA A 468 10.79 -34.58 13.08
N MET A 469 11.11 -34.80 11.79
CA MET A 469 11.27 -33.71 10.81
C MET A 469 10.68 -34.13 9.45
N LYS A 470 10.00 -33.18 8.79
CA LYS A 470 9.54 -33.31 7.40
C LYS A 470 10.73 -33.15 6.45
N ALA A 471 10.70 -33.88 5.32
CA ALA A 471 11.69 -33.68 4.27
C ALA A 471 11.65 -32.24 3.73
N GLY A 472 12.82 -31.65 3.53
CA GLY A 472 12.98 -30.28 3.03
C GLY A 472 14.08 -29.50 3.72
N TRP A 473 13.99 -28.19 3.68
CA TRP A 473 15.04 -27.30 4.12
C TRP A 473 14.61 -26.49 5.35
N TYR A 474 15.49 -26.42 6.33
CA TYR A 474 15.32 -25.69 7.58
C TYR A 474 16.38 -24.59 7.69
N LEU A 475 15.99 -23.46 8.22
CA LEU A 475 16.86 -22.32 8.48
C LEU A 475 17.04 -22.11 9.97
N ILE A 476 18.27 -22.01 10.42
CA ILE A 476 18.64 -21.59 11.78
C ILE A 476 19.55 -20.37 11.73
N ASN A 477 19.46 -19.51 12.74
CA ASN A 477 20.27 -18.31 12.86
C ASN A 477 21.49 -18.49 13.78
N GLN A 478 22.14 -19.64 13.69
CA GLN A 478 23.32 -20.05 14.47
C GLN A 478 24.27 -20.85 13.60
N SER A 479 25.53 -20.94 14.03
CA SER A 479 26.47 -21.89 13.44
C SER A 479 26.05 -23.32 13.77
N PRO A 480 26.24 -24.29 12.87
CA PRO A 480 25.89 -25.68 13.15
C PRO A 480 26.82 -26.24 14.22
N LYS A 481 26.25 -26.64 15.36
CA LYS A 481 27.00 -27.33 16.42
C LYS A 481 27.08 -28.82 16.18
N SER A 482 25.98 -29.39 15.72
CA SER A 482 25.83 -30.78 15.26
C SER A 482 24.52 -30.84 14.44
N ALA A 483 24.48 -31.62 13.38
CA ALA A 483 23.26 -31.83 12.57
C ALA A 483 22.13 -32.50 13.37
N TYR A 484 22.45 -33.06 14.53
CA TYR A 484 21.52 -33.89 15.34
C TYR A 484 21.16 -33.28 16.70
N ASP A 485 21.52 -32.01 16.94
CA ASP A 485 21.16 -31.37 18.20
C ASP A 485 19.66 -31.04 18.24
N SER A 486 18.89 -31.84 18.97
CA SER A 486 17.44 -31.69 19.15
C SER A 486 17.05 -30.38 19.85
N SER A 487 18.00 -29.64 20.40
CA SER A 487 17.78 -28.31 21.00
C SER A 487 17.75 -27.17 19.98
N GLN A 488 18.04 -27.43 18.69
CA GLN A 488 18.03 -26.41 17.62
C GLN A 488 16.62 -25.91 17.34
N ARG A 489 16.41 -24.60 17.52
CA ARG A 489 15.13 -23.95 17.21
C ARG A 489 15.19 -23.39 15.79
N PHE A 490 14.43 -24.00 14.89
CA PHE A 490 14.31 -23.53 13.52
C PHE A 490 13.61 -22.16 13.47
N VAL A 491 14.09 -21.31 12.58
CA VAL A 491 13.49 -19.99 12.30
C VAL A 491 12.40 -20.14 11.24
N GLN A 492 12.69 -20.92 10.18
CA GLN A 492 11.79 -21.13 9.05
C GLN A 492 12.03 -22.49 8.41
N TYR A 493 11.00 -23.02 7.76
CA TYR A 493 11.01 -24.23 6.97
C TYR A 493 10.45 -23.98 5.58
N ASN A 494 11.02 -24.62 4.58
CA ASN A 494 10.41 -24.75 3.26
C ASN A 494 10.82 -26.07 2.58
N LYS A 495 9.94 -26.61 1.74
CA LYS A 495 10.26 -27.81 0.95
C LYS A 495 11.48 -27.56 0.04
N ASN A 496 11.58 -26.36 -0.52
CA ASN A 496 12.56 -26.02 -1.56
C ASN A 496 13.59 -25.00 -1.04
N LEU A 497 14.88 -25.24 -1.27
CA LEU A 497 16.00 -24.41 -0.87
C LEU A 497 15.88 -22.99 -1.43
N HIS A 498 15.65 -22.86 -2.75
CA HIS A 498 15.61 -21.54 -3.41
C HIS A 498 14.57 -20.60 -2.79
N LYS A 499 13.41 -21.11 -2.38
CA LYS A 499 12.38 -20.33 -1.71
C LYS A 499 12.81 -19.91 -0.30
N LEU A 500 13.47 -20.80 0.44
CA LEU A 500 13.98 -20.49 1.78
C LEU A 500 15.12 -19.47 1.74
N VAL A 501 16.02 -19.60 0.76
CA VAL A 501 17.10 -18.63 0.53
C VAL A 501 16.54 -17.28 0.10
N ALA A 502 15.58 -17.27 -0.85
CA ALA A 502 14.89 -16.05 -1.26
C ALA A 502 14.19 -15.37 -0.07
N TRP A 503 13.48 -16.14 0.77
CA TRP A 503 12.84 -15.61 1.96
C TRP A 503 13.85 -14.97 2.93
N ALA A 504 14.97 -15.63 3.22
CA ALA A 504 16.00 -15.08 4.10
C ALA A 504 16.67 -13.83 3.50
N TYR A 505 16.93 -13.84 2.20
CA TYR A 505 17.55 -12.73 1.49
C TYR A 505 16.64 -11.49 1.43
N PHE A 506 15.40 -11.63 0.96
CA PHE A 506 14.49 -10.50 0.79
C PHE A 506 13.98 -9.94 2.12
N ASN A 507 14.03 -10.70 3.20
CA ASN A 507 13.78 -10.20 4.56
C ASN A 507 15.02 -9.56 5.21
N GLY A 508 16.14 -9.41 4.47
CA GLY A 508 17.32 -8.72 4.96
C GLY A 508 18.15 -9.49 6.00
N MET A 509 17.92 -10.80 6.18
CA MET A 509 18.72 -11.61 7.10
C MET A 509 20.15 -11.82 6.60
N ILE A 510 20.32 -11.90 5.27
CA ILE A 510 21.60 -12.19 4.63
C ILE A 510 22.24 -10.89 4.16
N THR A 511 23.27 -10.47 4.84
CA THR A 511 24.11 -9.30 4.48
C THR A 511 25.50 -9.74 4.01
N VAL A 512 26.34 -8.79 3.67
CA VAL A 512 27.74 -9.06 3.27
C VAL A 512 28.55 -9.66 4.42
N SER A 513 28.22 -9.31 5.67
CA SER A 513 28.90 -9.77 6.88
C SER A 513 28.37 -11.10 7.43
N THR A 514 27.25 -11.60 6.92
CA THR A 514 26.63 -12.85 7.38
C THR A 514 27.50 -14.06 7.04
N LYS A 515 27.85 -14.85 8.04
CA LYS A 515 28.52 -16.15 7.88
C LYS A 515 27.51 -17.22 7.48
N LEU A 516 27.67 -17.74 6.26
CA LEU A 516 26.79 -18.76 5.71
C LEU A 516 27.32 -20.16 5.98
N HIS A 517 26.43 -21.05 6.35
CA HIS A 517 26.69 -22.47 6.57
C HIS A 517 25.63 -23.30 5.86
N VAL A 518 25.99 -24.51 5.44
CA VAL A 518 25.06 -25.47 4.86
C VAL A 518 25.37 -26.88 5.38
N VAL A 519 24.33 -27.64 5.67
CA VAL A 519 24.38 -29.05 6.06
C VAL A 519 23.49 -29.79 5.08
N SER A 520 24.09 -30.36 4.05
CA SER A 520 23.41 -31.05 2.96
C SER A 520 24.35 -32.04 2.27
N GLN A 521 23.78 -33.05 1.64
CA GLN A 521 24.50 -33.99 0.76
C GLN A 521 24.52 -33.50 -0.69
N HIS A 522 23.58 -32.65 -1.09
CA HIS A 522 23.36 -32.22 -2.47
C HIS A 522 23.91 -30.81 -2.77
N VAL A 523 24.01 -29.96 -1.76
CA VAL A 523 24.41 -28.57 -1.92
C VAL A 523 25.59 -28.26 -1.01
N ASP A 524 26.70 -27.86 -1.59
CA ASP A 524 27.86 -27.39 -0.85
C ASP A 524 27.82 -25.87 -0.58
N LEU A 525 28.68 -25.38 0.26
CA LEU A 525 28.78 -23.96 0.64
C LEU A 525 29.13 -23.05 -0.56
N HIS A 526 29.93 -23.55 -1.52
CA HIS A 526 30.32 -22.79 -2.70
C HIS A 526 29.09 -22.53 -3.59
N LYS A 527 28.30 -23.56 -3.89
CA LYS A 527 27.06 -23.50 -4.67
C LYS A 527 26.03 -22.56 -4.01
N LEU A 528 25.86 -22.68 -2.68
CA LEU A 528 24.96 -21.80 -1.94
C LEU A 528 25.40 -20.32 -1.99
N ARG A 529 26.68 -20.03 -1.78
CA ARG A 529 27.23 -18.66 -1.86
C ARG A 529 27.08 -18.07 -3.26
N GLN A 530 27.33 -18.87 -4.28
CA GLN A 530 27.15 -18.45 -5.65
C GLN A 530 25.70 -18.08 -5.93
N PHE A 531 24.74 -18.92 -5.56
CA PHE A 531 23.32 -18.65 -5.73
C PHE A 531 22.87 -17.35 -5.03
N ILE A 532 23.33 -17.12 -3.80
CA ILE A 532 23.06 -15.87 -3.07
C ILE A 532 23.69 -14.66 -3.77
N THR A 533 24.90 -14.81 -4.34
CA THR A 533 25.56 -13.75 -5.10
C THR A 533 24.79 -13.42 -6.37
N ASP A 534 24.31 -14.43 -7.10
CA ASP A 534 23.51 -14.26 -8.29
C ASP A 534 22.18 -13.56 -7.96
N LEU A 535 21.51 -13.95 -6.86
CA LEU A 535 20.33 -13.22 -6.36
C LEU A 535 20.64 -11.75 -6.08
N ARG A 536 21.74 -11.46 -5.40
CA ARG A 536 22.13 -10.11 -5.01
C ARG A 536 22.42 -9.20 -6.20
N LEU A 537 23.02 -9.75 -7.26
CA LEU A 537 23.36 -8.99 -8.47
C LEU A 537 22.12 -8.52 -9.24
N PHE A 538 21.08 -9.34 -9.28
CA PHE A 538 19.91 -9.09 -10.15
C PHE A 538 18.63 -8.71 -9.41
N PHE A 539 18.56 -8.96 -8.10
CA PHE A 539 17.44 -8.59 -7.26
C PHE A 539 17.90 -7.78 -6.05
N PRO A 540 17.88 -6.44 -6.12
CA PRO A 540 18.16 -5.64 -4.93
C PRO A 540 17.12 -5.93 -3.83
N VAL A 541 17.56 -5.92 -2.57
CA VAL A 541 16.69 -6.12 -1.40
C VAL A 541 15.62 -5.03 -1.34
N SER A 542 16.02 -3.77 -1.58
CA SER A 542 15.08 -2.66 -1.69
C SER A 542 14.22 -2.81 -2.95
N ALA A 543 12.91 -2.85 -2.76
CA ALA A 543 11.98 -2.89 -3.87
C ALA A 543 12.00 -1.56 -4.65
N PRO A 544 11.90 -1.57 -6.00
CA PRO A 544 11.70 -0.35 -6.76
C PRO A 544 10.35 0.28 -6.40
N LYS A 545 10.24 1.60 -6.53
CA LYS A 545 8.95 2.28 -6.36
C LYS A 545 7.96 1.79 -7.43
N ILE A 546 6.73 1.54 -7.01
CA ILE A 546 5.64 1.15 -7.91
C ILE A 546 4.91 2.43 -8.32
N SER A 547 4.76 2.66 -9.62
CA SER A 547 3.93 3.76 -10.13
C SER A 547 2.44 3.41 -10.07
N GLU A 548 1.58 4.41 -9.99
CA GLU A 548 0.13 4.23 -10.07
C GLU A 548 -0.27 3.53 -11.37
N ASN A 549 0.38 3.87 -12.46
CA ASN A 549 0.14 3.25 -13.76
C ASN A 549 0.44 1.74 -13.75
N GLU A 550 1.52 1.30 -13.08
CA GLU A 550 1.82 -0.14 -12.94
C GLU A 550 0.75 -0.90 -12.15
N LEU A 551 0.08 -0.24 -11.20
CA LEU A 551 -1.03 -0.84 -10.45
C LEU A 551 -2.35 -0.87 -11.23
N LEU A 552 -2.51 -0.04 -12.24
CA LEU A 552 -3.68 -0.05 -13.12
C LEU A 552 -3.62 -1.18 -14.17
N HIS A 553 -2.42 -1.73 -14.44
CA HIS A 553 -2.22 -2.80 -15.40
C HIS A 553 -2.11 -4.19 -14.75
N PRO A 554 -2.27 -5.27 -15.54
CA PRO A 554 -2.08 -6.63 -15.08
C PRO A 554 -0.69 -6.85 -14.47
N ASN A 555 -0.60 -7.84 -13.59
CA ASN A 555 0.61 -8.13 -12.83
C ASN A 555 1.63 -8.93 -13.67
N GLU A 556 2.49 -8.25 -14.42
CA GLU A 556 3.50 -8.82 -15.30
C GLU A 556 4.82 -9.10 -14.57
N ILE A 557 5.65 -9.96 -15.15
CA ILE A 557 7.00 -10.24 -14.65
C ILE A 557 7.91 -9.04 -14.96
N ARG A 558 8.46 -8.40 -13.91
CA ARG A 558 9.46 -7.35 -14.03
C ARG A 558 10.87 -7.92 -14.25
N SER A 559 11.26 -8.87 -13.40
CA SER A 559 12.60 -9.46 -13.42
C SER A 559 12.53 -10.92 -13.03
N LEU A 560 13.39 -11.74 -13.62
CA LEU A 560 13.33 -13.16 -13.39
C LEU A 560 14.73 -13.80 -13.39
N ILE A 561 14.92 -14.80 -12.52
CA ILE A 561 16.07 -15.69 -12.48
C ILE A 561 15.57 -17.14 -12.62
N LEU A 562 16.24 -17.91 -13.47
CA LEU A 562 16.16 -19.36 -13.53
C LEU A 562 17.44 -19.94 -12.94
N ALA A 563 17.31 -20.82 -11.97
CA ALA A 563 18.40 -21.57 -11.37
C ALA A 563 18.28 -23.06 -11.76
N ILE A 564 19.25 -23.55 -12.52
CA ILE A 564 19.28 -24.92 -13.07
C ILE A 564 20.13 -25.78 -12.18
N ASN A 565 19.65 -26.97 -11.80
CA ASN A 565 20.35 -27.98 -11.02
C ASN A 565 20.95 -27.42 -9.69
N LEU A 566 20.19 -26.54 -9.02
CA LEU A 566 20.64 -25.95 -7.76
C LEU A 566 20.72 -27.01 -6.65
N THR A 567 19.72 -27.84 -6.50
CA THR A 567 19.63 -28.90 -5.48
C THR A 567 20.02 -30.26 -6.05
N ASN A 568 19.37 -30.66 -7.12
CA ASN A 568 19.60 -31.95 -7.76
C ASN A 568 20.42 -31.73 -9.04
N ASP A 569 21.64 -32.23 -9.05
CA ASP A 569 22.57 -32.14 -10.19
C ASP A 569 22.93 -33.55 -10.68
N PRO A 570 22.33 -34.02 -11.78
CA PRO A 570 22.64 -35.33 -12.31
C PRO A 570 24.07 -35.43 -12.82
N THR A 571 24.72 -34.29 -13.12
CA THR A 571 26.11 -34.28 -13.63
C THR A 571 27.15 -34.53 -12.57
N GLN A 572 26.80 -34.56 -11.29
CA GLN A 572 27.76 -34.79 -10.17
C GLN A 572 28.47 -36.10 -10.26
N HIS A 573 27.83 -37.14 -10.81
CA HIS A 573 28.34 -38.50 -10.90
C HIS A 573 29.10 -38.79 -12.17
N PHE A 574 29.20 -37.80 -13.07
CA PHE A 574 29.96 -37.93 -14.30
C PHE A 574 31.42 -37.52 -14.06
N ALA A 575 32.20 -38.42 -13.50
CA ALA A 575 33.66 -38.28 -13.46
C ALA A 575 34.24 -38.72 -14.81
N ASP A 576 34.97 -37.85 -15.51
CA ASP A 576 35.79 -38.15 -16.71
C ASP A 576 35.10 -38.55 -18.02
N ILE A 577 34.01 -37.93 -18.38
CA ILE A 577 33.37 -38.21 -19.67
C ILE A 577 33.86 -37.21 -20.74
N ARG A 578 34.56 -37.78 -21.76
CA ARG A 578 34.80 -37.11 -23.03
C ARG A 578 33.47 -37.00 -23.79
N ARG A 579 33.20 -35.77 -24.27
CA ARG A 579 32.02 -35.41 -25.02
C ARG A 579 31.90 -36.29 -26.28
N ASP A 580 30.96 -37.19 -26.30
CA ASP A 580 30.57 -37.87 -27.54
C ASP A 580 29.25 -37.27 -28.03
N PHE A 581 29.33 -36.33 -28.95
CA PHE A 581 28.17 -35.58 -29.46
C PHE A 581 27.45 -36.35 -30.56
N HIS A 582 26.95 -37.51 -30.27
CA HIS A 582 26.08 -38.24 -31.21
C HIS A 582 24.61 -37.90 -31.06
N SER A 583 24.23 -37.12 -30.03
CA SER A 583 22.84 -36.73 -29.82
C SER A 583 22.64 -35.28 -30.26
N SER A 584 21.59 -35.01 -31.05
CA SER A 584 21.10 -33.66 -31.34
C SER A 584 20.35 -33.03 -30.18
N ASP A 585 20.21 -33.74 -29.05
CA ASP A 585 19.55 -33.28 -27.83
C ASP A 585 20.60 -32.73 -26.84
N LEU A 586 20.55 -31.43 -26.60
CA LEU A 586 21.48 -30.72 -25.70
C LEU A 586 21.17 -30.99 -24.22
N PHE A 587 20.04 -31.68 -23.91
CA PHE A 587 19.63 -31.98 -22.55
C PHE A 587 19.83 -33.42 -22.17
N SER A 588 20.30 -34.29 -23.08
CA SER A 588 20.60 -35.66 -22.77
C SER A 588 22.06 -36.00 -23.07
N PHE A 589 22.53 -37.06 -22.38
CA PHE A 589 23.91 -37.51 -22.45
C PHE A 589 23.92 -39.02 -22.72
N ASN A 590 24.85 -39.46 -23.56
CA ASN A 590 25.14 -40.80 -23.99
C ASN A 590 24.00 -41.51 -24.75
N ALA A 591 24.26 -42.78 -25.18
CA ALA A 591 23.32 -43.64 -25.92
C ALA A 591 22.03 -43.99 -25.14
N PHE A 592 22.02 -43.75 -23.81
CA PHE A 592 20.86 -43.99 -22.94
C PHE A 592 20.02 -42.75 -22.70
N GLU A 593 20.34 -41.63 -23.39
CA GLU A 593 19.62 -40.36 -23.31
C GLU A 593 19.39 -39.86 -21.86
N GLN A 594 20.41 -40.00 -20.99
CA GLN A 594 20.34 -39.56 -19.61
C GLN A 594 20.13 -38.06 -19.52
N ASN A 595 19.15 -37.62 -18.75
CA ASN A 595 18.80 -36.20 -18.59
C ASN A 595 19.91 -35.44 -17.86
N LEU A 596 20.31 -34.28 -18.41
CA LEU A 596 21.30 -33.38 -17.80
C LEU A 596 20.67 -32.32 -16.92
N VAL A 597 19.33 -32.14 -16.96
CA VAL A 597 18.61 -31.15 -16.18
C VAL A 597 17.55 -31.84 -15.33
N GLU A 598 17.84 -31.96 -14.03
CA GLU A 598 16.92 -32.61 -13.08
C GLU A 598 16.01 -31.57 -12.37
N SER A 599 16.49 -30.31 -12.21
CA SER A 599 15.70 -29.31 -11.53
C SER A 599 15.83 -27.92 -12.15
N VAL A 600 14.72 -27.19 -12.18
CA VAL A 600 14.65 -25.76 -12.56
C VAL A 600 13.88 -25.02 -11.49
N SER A 601 14.56 -24.08 -10.83
CA SER A 601 13.94 -23.16 -9.87
C SER A 601 13.80 -21.79 -10.48
N ILE A 602 12.61 -21.20 -10.38
CA ILE A 602 12.32 -19.85 -10.89
C ILE A 602 12.09 -18.93 -9.71
N ILE A 603 12.71 -17.76 -9.72
CA ILE A 603 12.43 -16.65 -8.82
C ILE A 603 12.15 -15.43 -9.69
N TYR A 604 11.01 -14.79 -9.49
CA TYR A 604 10.68 -13.58 -10.22
C TYR A 604 10.06 -12.52 -9.32
N ARG A 605 10.30 -11.26 -9.66
CA ARG A 605 9.62 -10.10 -9.12
C ARG A 605 8.64 -9.62 -10.17
N ASN A 606 7.38 -9.41 -9.78
CA ASN A 606 6.39 -8.86 -10.67
C ASN A 606 6.32 -7.32 -10.56
N MET A 607 5.47 -6.68 -11.38
CA MET A 607 5.32 -5.23 -11.41
C MET A 607 4.76 -4.66 -10.10
N TRP A 608 4.05 -5.48 -9.31
CA TRP A 608 3.54 -5.10 -7.98
C TRP A 608 4.53 -5.40 -6.85
N ASN A 609 5.79 -5.69 -7.17
CA ASN A 609 6.89 -6.00 -6.25
C ASN A 609 6.73 -7.28 -5.42
N GLU A 610 5.79 -8.15 -5.75
CA GLU A 610 5.75 -9.47 -5.14
C GLU A 610 6.96 -10.32 -5.60
N ILE A 611 7.55 -11.05 -4.67
CA ILE A 611 8.55 -12.07 -4.98
C ILE A 611 7.84 -13.43 -5.05
N ARG A 612 7.93 -14.06 -6.19
CA ARG A 612 7.34 -15.38 -6.44
C ARG A 612 8.41 -16.41 -6.78
N THR A 613 8.17 -17.65 -6.39
CA THR A 613 9.07 -18.77 -6.64
C THR A 613 8.29 -19.97 -7.16
N GLN A 614 8.90 -20.68 -8.07
CA GLN A 614 8.39 -21.99 -8.55
C GLN A 614 9.56 -22.99 -8.68
N HIS A 615 9.24 -24.25 -8.59
CA HIS A 615 10.24 -25.32 -8.67
C HIS A 615 9.68 -26.49 -9.47
N PHE A 616 10.48 -26.97 -10.38
CA PHE A 616 10.17 -28.10 -11.24
C PHE A 616 11.30 -29.13 -11.15
N GLU A 617 10.95 -30.38 -11.03
CA GLU A 617 11.86 -31.51 -10.95
C GLU A 617 11.56 -32.57 -12.02
N GLY A 618 12.56 -33.36 -12.36
CA GLY A 618 12.47 -34.48 -13.31
C GLY A 618 12.67 -34.08 -14.76
N GLU A 619 12.52 -35.04 -15.67
CA GLU A 619 12.79 -34.92 -17.10
C GLU A 619 12.08 -33.73 -17.78
N GLN A 620 10.92 -33.33 -17.30
CA GLN A 620 10.13 -32.24 -17.85
C GLN A 620 10.34 -30.90 -17.15
N ALA A 621 11.33 -30.78 -16.27
CA ALA A 621 11.55 -29.57 -15.50
C ALA A 621 11.71 -28.31 -16.38
N VAL A 622 12.47 -28.41 -17.48
CA VAL A 622 12.66 -27.31 -18.44
C VAL A 622 11.32 -26.95 -19.13
N LEU A 623 10.58 -27.95 -19.58
CA LEU A 623 9.30 -27.74 -20.29
C LEU A 623 8.25 -27.09 -19.39
N ASN A 624 8.16 -27.54 -18.14
CA ASN A 624 7.26 -26.95 -17.15
C ASN A 624 7.65 -25.50 -16.80
N ALA A 625 8.95 -25.21 -16.75
CA ALA A 625 9.43 -23.85 -16.58
C ALA A 625 9.04 -22.95 -17.76
N LEU A 626 9.23 -23.39 -18.99
CA LEU A 626 8.81 -22.64 -20.19
C LEU A 626 7.28 -22.45 -20.24
N LYS A 627 6.51 -23.46 -19.85
CA LYS A 627 5.05 -23.37 -19.75
C LYS A 627 4.62 -22.31 -18.74
N LEU A 628 5.23 -22.29 -17.55
CA LEU A 628 4.95 -21.26 -16.54
C LEU A 628 5.24 -19.86 -17.08
N LEU A 629 6.41 -19.65 -17.68
CA LEU A 629 6.80 -18.35 -18.21
C LEU A 629 5.81 -17.88 -19.28
N SER A 630 5.42 -18.75 -20.19
CA SER A 630 4.44 -18.40 -21.22
C SER A 630 3.06 -18.07 -20.66
N ASN A 631 2.66 -18.70 -19.56
CA ASN A 631 1.39 -18.40 -18.88
C ASN A 631 1.41 -17.07 -18.10
N LYS A 632 2.60 -16.63 -17.71
CA LYS A 632 2.80 -15.39 -16.93
C LYS A 632 3.16 -14.17 -17.79
N ILE A 633 3.48 -14.38 -19.05
CA ILE A 633 3.78 -13.30 -20.01
C ILE A 633 2.59 -13.22 -20.97
N TYR A 634 1.86 -12.12 -20.89
CA TYR A 634 0.70 -11.90 -21.74
C TYR A 634 1.10 -11.59 -23.17
N ARG A 635 0.27 -11.97 -24.13
CA ARG A 635 0.50 -11.67 -25.54
C ARG A 635 0.53 -10.16 -25.75
N ASN A 636 1.52 -9.71 -26.51
CA ASN A 636 1.79 -8.29 -26.82
C ASN A 636 2.15 -7.43 -25.59
N SER A 637 2.44 -8.03 -24.44
CA SER A 637 2.96 -7.28 -23.30
C SER A 637 4.43 -6.88 -23.49
N ALA A 638 4.92 -5.96 -22.66
CA ALA A 638 6.33 -5.63 -22.63
C ALA A 638 7.15 -6.83 -22.13
N PRO A 639 8.32 -7.11 -22.72
CA PRO A 639 9.20 -8.16 -22.19
C PRO A 639 9.70 -7.79 -20.79
N PRO A 640 10.02 -8.80 -19.95
CA PRO A 640 10.64 -8.56 -18.65
C PRO A 640 11.92 -7.72 -18.79
N GLN A 641 12.13 -6.79 -17.85
CA GLN A 641 13.29 -5.89 -17.85
C GLN A 641 14.63 -6.63 -17.69
N SER A 642 14.59 -7.77 -17.00
CA SER A 642 15.78 -8.59 -16.73
C SER A 642 15.40 -10.07 -16.72
N VAL A 643 16.11 -10.85 -17.52
CA VAL A 643 15.98 -12.31 -17.61
C VAL A 643 17.37 -12.92 -17.48
N ASN A 644 17.58 -13.72 -16.43
CA ASN A 644 18.87 -14.29 -16.14
C ASN A 644 18.76 -15.79 -15.91
N VAL A 645 19.66 -16.55 -16.49
CA VAL A 645 19.71 -18.02 -16.35
C VAL A 645 21.07 -18.39 -15.75
N PHE A 646 21.04 -19.15 -14.66
CA PHE A 646 22.20 -19.65 -13.95
C PHE A 646 22.15 -21.18 -13.88
N CYS A 647 23.27 -21.80 -14.12
CA CYS A 647 23.44 -23.23 -14.02
C CYS A 647 24.42 -23.59 -12.91
N TYR A 648 24.01 -24.47 -12.01
CA TYR A 648 24.80 -24.90 -10.85
C TYR A 648 25.32 -26.35 -11.02
N SER A 649 25.25 -26.87 -12.24
CA SER A 649 25.79 -28.18 -12.59
C SER A 649 27.33 -28.19 -12.48
N LYS A 650 27.88 -29.34 -12.10
CA LYS A 650 29.33 -29.57 -12.04
C LYS A 650 29.92 -29.67 -13.45
N GLN A 651 29.21 -30.32 -14.37
CA GLN A 651 29.59 -30.48 -15.77
C GLN A 651 28.62 -29.76 -16.71
N PHE A 652 29.06 -29.42 -17.91
CA PHE A 652 28.26 -28.79 -18.98
C PHE A 652 27.55 -27.48 -18.57
N ARG A 653 28.13 -26.78 -17.60
CA ARG A 653 27.50 -25.61 -16.96
C ARG A 653 27.19 -24.49 -17.95
N SER A 654 28.16 -24.12 -18.80
CA SER A 654 28.00 -23.04 -19.79
C SER A 654 27.00 -23.41 -20.88
N GLU A 655 27.10 -24.63 -21.39
CA GLU A 655 26.28 -25.12 -22.48
C GLU A 655 24.80 -25.22 -22.07
N LEU A 656 24.51 -25.79 -20.91
CA LEU A 656 23.14 -25.88 -20.37
C LEU A 656 22.57 -24.48 -20.11
N ARG A 657 23.38 -23.59 -19.53
CA ARG A 657 22.96 -22.20 -19.30
C ARG A 657 22.58 -21.50 -20.61
N GLU A 658 23.44 -21.56 -21.62
CA GLU A 658 23.23 -20.88 -22.89
C GLU A 658 22.04 -21.46 -23.64
N THR A 659 21.90 -22.79 -23.69
CA THR A 659 20.79 -23.46 -24.35
C THR A 659 19.45 -23.11 -23.70
N ILE A 660 19.37 -23.12 -22.36
CA ILE A 660 18.13 -22.77 -21.64
C ILE A 660 17.84 -21.28 -21.76
N ALA A 661 18.87 -20.41 -21.70
CA ALA A 661 18.69 -18.98 -21.92
C ALA A 661 18.11 -18.69 -23.31
N ASP A 662 18.62 -19.34 -24.37
CA ASP A 662 18.09 -19.20 -25.72
C ASP A 662 16.61 -19.66 -25.80
N LEU A 663 16.26 -20.79 -25.20
CA LEU A 663 14.88 -21.28 -25.15
C LEU A 663 13.93 -20.29 -24.40
N VAL A 664 14.38 -19.77 -23.28
CA VAL A 664 13.62 -18.81 -22.48
C VAL A 664 13.40 -17.51 -23.27
N HIS A 665 14.45 -16.97 -23.88
CA HIS A 665 14.37 -15.76 -24.71
C HIS A 665 13.45 -15.95 -25.91
N ARG A 666 13.51 -17.07 -26.59
CA ARG A 666 12.62 -17.41 -27.71
C ARG A 666 11.17 -17.51 -27.24
N CYS A 667 10.94 -18.16 -26.11
CA CYS A 667 9.61 -18.29 -25.52
C CYS A 667 9.01 -16.91 -25.18
N ILE A 668 9.79 -16.04 -24.56
CA ILE A 668 9.40 -14.65 -24.27
C ILE A 668 9.10 -13.90 -25.57
N SER A 669 9.99 -13.98 -26.56
CA SER A 669 9.83 -13.28 -27.84
C SER A 669 8.58 -13.70 -28.63
N VAL A 670 8.23 -14.97 -28.59
CA VAL A 670 6.98 -15.47 -29.20
C VAL A 670 5.77 -14.91 -28.45
N GLN A 671 5.81 -14.94 -27.11
CA GLN A 671 4.67 -14.52 -26.28
C GLN A 671 4.46 -13.00 -26.36
N THR A 672 5.53 -12.20 -26.40
CA THR A 672 5.44 -10.74 -26.59
C THR A 672 5.15 -10.31 -28.02
N GLY A 673 5.01 -11.26 -28.97
CA GLY A 673 4.71 -10.96 -30.37
C GLY A 673 5.92 -10.51 -31.22
N SER A 674 7.14 -10.56 -30.66
CA SER A 674 8.38 -10.17 -31.37
C SER A 674 8.78 -11.19 -32.44
N ILE A 675 8.33 -12.44 -32.35
CA ILE A 675 8.57 -13.53 -33.31
C ILE A 675 7.25 -14.25 -33.60
N TYR A 676 7.02 -14.63 -34.85
CA TYR A 676 5.82 -15.39 -35.22
C TYR A 676 5.77 -16.76 -34.54
N THR A 677 4.58 -17.18 -34.10
CA THR A 677 4.34 -18.43 -33.40
C THR A 677 4.82 -19.68 -34.15
N ASN A 678 4.85 -19.63 -35.49
CA ASN A 678 5.31 -20.73 -36.32
C ASN A 678 6.83 -20.92 -36.33
N ALA A 679 7.62 -19.96 -35.84
CA ALA A 679 9.08 -20.03 -35.82
C ALA A 679 9.67 -20.88 -34.69
N PHE A 680 8.85 -21.25 -33.67
CA PHE A 680 9.30 -22.05 -32.53
C PHE A 680 8.27 -23.11 -32.15
N ASN A 681 8.23 -24.21 -32.91
CA ASN A 681 7.20 -25.22 -32.70
C ASN A 681 7.70 -26.51 -32.02
N THR A 682 8.98 -26.80 -32.09
CA THR A 682 9.50 -28.06 -31.53
C THR A 682 10.79 -27.87 -30.77
N VAL A 683 10.93 -28.59 -29.65
CA VAL A 683 12.14 -28.68 -28.85
C VAL A 683 12.40 -30.13 -28.48
N LYS A 684 13.66 -30.55 -28.52
CA LYS A 684 14.04 -31.89 -28.05
C LYS A 684 14.57 -31.78 -26.61
N VAL A 685 13.99 -32.53 -25.70
CA VAL A 685 14.34 -32.59 -24.28
C VAL A 685 14.33 -34.02 -23.81
N ALA A 686 15.40 -34.46 -23.18
CA ALA A 686 15.58 -35.81 -22.65
C ALA A 686 15.23 -36.90 -23.69
N GLY A 687 15.79 -36.78 -24.91
CA GLY A 687 15.60 -37.76 -26.01
C GLY A 687 14.22 -37.68 -26.71
N ARG A 688 13.26 -36.94 -26.18
CA ARG A 688 11.91 -36.77 -26.74
C ARG A 688 11.72 -35.43 -27.42
N THR A 689 11.05 -35.45 -28.57
CA THR A 689 10.67 -34.21 -29.26
C THR A 689 9.31 -33.75 -28.78
N TRP A 690 9.23 -32.49 -28.38
CA TRP A 690 8.02 -31.86 -27.89
C TRP A 690 7.58 -30.73 -28.79
N GLN A 691 6.30 -30.62 -29.05
CA GLN A 691 5.68 -29.53 -29.78
C GLN A 691 5.15 -28.51 -28.80
N LEU A 692 5.56 -27.24 -28.98
CA LEU A 692 5.09 -26.09 -28.28
C LEU A 692 4.01 -25.38 -29.11
N VAL A 693 2.79 -25.34 -28.64
CA VAL A 693 1.65 -24.68 -29.30
C VAL A 693 1.30 -23.47 -28.49
N PHE A 694 1.70 -22.29 -28.97
CA PHE A 694 1.41 -21.01 -28.33
C PHE A 694 -0.02 -20.56 -28.64
N SER A 695 -0.73 -20.15 -27.61
CA SER A 695 -2.03 -19.48 -27.68
C SER A 695 -1.95 -18.16 -26.89
N ASP A 696 -2.98 -17.33 -26.97
CA ASP A 696 -2.97 -15.98 -26.38
C ASP A 696 -2.62 -15.92 -24.89
N LYS A 697 -2.84 -17.01 -24.14
CA LYS A 697 -2.60 -17.06 -22.68
C LYS A 697 -1.82 -18.28 -22.22
N ASN A 698 -1.51 -19.23 -23.12
CA ASN A 698 -1.07 -20.53 -22.67
C ASN A 698 -0.18 -21.18 -23.73
N VAL A 699 0.80 -21.95 -23.29
CA VAL A 699 1.56 -22.89 -24.12
C VAL A 699 1.11 -24.31 -23.83
N LYS A 700 0.60 -24.99 -24.83
CA LYS A 700 0.33 -26.41 -24.77
C LYS A 700 1.56 -27.18 -25.24
N ILE A 701 2.06 -28.07 -24.41
CA ILE A 701 3.22 -28.91 -24.67
C ILE A 701 2.71 -30.34 -24.95
N LYS A 702 3.03 -30.84 -26.16
CA LYS A 702 2.61 -32.16 -26.58
C LYS A 702 3.81 -32.98 -27.05
N PRO A 703 3.95 -34.27 -26.69
CA PRO A 703 4.97 -35.12 -27.24
C PRO A 703 4.68 -35.34 -28.75
N VAL A 704 5.72 -35.28 -29.55
CA VAL A 704 5.64 -35.53 -31.00
C VAL A 704 6.01 -36.99 -31.23
N THR A 705 5.03 -37.81 -31.67
CA THR A 705 5.30 -39.17 -32.14
C THR A 705 5.74 -39.13 -33.60
N GLU A 706 6.59 -40.07 -34.03
CA GLU A 706 7.13 -40.11 -35.41
C GLU A 706 6.04 -40.05 -36.50
N GLN A 707 4.89 -40.65 -36.25
CA GLN A 707 3.72 -40.54 -37.13
C GLN A 707 3.09 -39.14 -37.17
N ALA A 708 3.28 -38.33 -36.15
CA ALA A 708 2.76 -36.97 -36.12
C ALA A 708 3.69 -35.97 -36.87
N VAL A 709 4.99 -36.24 -37.00
CA VAL A 709 5.93 -35.43 -37.78
C VAL A 709 5.56 -35.42 -39.26
N GLU A 710 5.16 -36.56 -39.84
CA GLU A 710 4.67 -36.60 -41.20
C GLU A 710 3.30 -35.91 -41.38
N LYS A 711 2.44 -35.94 -40.37
CA LYS A 711 1.14 -35.29 -40.38
C LYS A 711 1.28 -33.75 -40.24
N VAL A 712 2.21 -33.27 -39.45
CA VAL A 712 2.48 -31.84 -39.26
C VAL A 712 3.11 -31.24 -40.53
N LYS A 713 4.00 -31.96 -41.20
CA LYS A 713 4.49 -31.57 -42.54
C LYS A 713 3.38 -31.46 -43.57
N ARG A 714 2.31 -32.26 -43.48
CA ARG A 714 1.14 -32.18 -44.37
C ARG A 714 0.12 -31.12 -43.92
N LEU A 715 0.03 -30.78 -42.65
CA LEU A 715 -0.93 -29.80 -42.13
C LEU A 715 -0.46 -28.34 -42.30
N THR A 716 0.85 -28.08 -42.45
CA THR A 716 1.36 -26.73 -42.80
C THR A 716 1.02 -26.34 -44.24
N THR A 717 0.54 -27.28 -45.04
CA THR A 717 0.05 -27.05 -46.42
C THR A 717 -1.49 -26.93 -46.51
N LEU A 718 -2.26 -27.14 -45.42
CA LEU A 718 -3.72 -27.18 -45.47
C LEU A 718 -4.36 -26.41 -44.28
N SER A 719 -3.97 -25.14 -44.08
CA SER A 719 -4.50 -24.29 -43.01
C SER A 719 -5.89 -23.68 -43.29
N HIS A 720 -6.69 -24.25 -44.14
CA HIS A 720 -8.02 -23.67 -44.49
C HIS A 720 -9.21 -24.66 -44.44
N LEU A 721 -9.22 -25.64 -43.54
CA LEU A 721 -10.46 -26.38 -43.31
C LEU A 721 -10.72 -26.68 -41.85
N SER A 722 -11.70 -25.95 -41.33
CA SER A 722 -12.28 -26.19 -39.99
C SER A 722 -12.85 -27.59 -39.84
N LYS A 723 -12.48 -28.35 -38.79
CA LYS A 723 -13.22 -29.51 -38.36
C LYS A 723 -13.92 -29.22 -37.01
N LYS A 724 -15.25 -29.34 -37.10
CA LYS A 724 -16.14 -29.46 -35.93
C LYS A 724 -15.70 -30.65 -35.05
N GLY A 725 -15.56 -30.41 -33.76
CA GLY A 725 -15.42 -31.44 -32.72
C GLY A 725 -14.81 -30.88 -31.45
N GLU A 726 -15.67 -30.53 -30.51
CA GLU A 726 -15.43 -30.44 -29.05
C GLU A 726 -14.16 -29.76 -28.53
N ASN A 727 -13.95 -28.51 -28.87
CA ASN A 727 -13.43 -27.46 -28.01
C ASN A 727 -14.08 -26.16 -28.52
N ARG A 728 -15.07 -25.66 -27.84
CA ARG A 728 -15.63 -24.36 -28.14
C ARG A 728 -14.49 -23.37 -27.95
N VAL A 729 -13.94 -22.88 -29.05
CA VAL A 729 -13.08 -21.70 -29.02
C VAL A 729 -13.96 -20.56 -28.51
N VAL A 730 -13.73 -20.14 -27.32
CA VAL A 730 -14.43 -18.98 -26.75
C VAL A 730 -13.96 -17.77 -27.52
N VAL A 731 -14.85 -17.18 -28.32
CA VAL A 731 -14.58 -15.92 -29.04
C VAL A 731 -14.88 -14.78 -28.07
N TYR A 732 -13.89 -13.96 -27.79
CA TYR A 732 -14.00 -12.80 -26.92
C TYR A 732 -13.10 -11.68 -27.41
N PRO A 733 -13.38 -10.41 -27.05
CA PRO A 733 -12.52 -9.27 -27.39
C PRO A 733 -11.13 -9.44 -26.82
N SER A 734 -10.09 -9.32 -27.68
CA SER A 734 -8.69 -9.56 -27.25
C SER A 734 -8.21 -8.56 -26.21
N GLN A 735 -8.81 -7.37 -26.13
CA GLN A 735 -8.53 -6.34 -25.14
C GLN A 735 -8.76 -6.80 -23.70
N ILE A 736 -9.61 -7.80 -23.46
CA ILE A 736 -9.81 -8.42 -22.13
C ILE A 736 -8.47 -8.98 -21.61
N ASN A 737 -7.58 -9.42 -22.48
CA ASN A 737 -6.28 -9.94 -22.07
C ASN A 737 -5.41 -8.88 -21.41
N ASP A 738 -5.55 -7.61 -21.80
CA ASP A 738 -4.79 -6.49 -21.25
C ASP A 738 -5.18 -6.17 -19.78
N PHE A 739 -6.36 -6.65 -19.36
CA PHE A 739 -6.89 -6.51 -18.00
C PHE A 739 -6.77 -7.78 -17.15
N ALA A 740 -6.28 -8.87 -17.71
CA ALA A 740 -6.16 -10.13 -16.99
C ALA A 740 -5.18 -10.00 -15.81
N SER A 741 -5.66 -10.29 -14.60
CA SER A 741 -4.85 -10.27 -13.37
C SER A 741 -4.96 -11.62 -12.67
N GLU A 742 -3.84 -12.31 -12.50
CA GLU A 742 -3.82 -13.58 -11.79
C GLU A 742 -4.22 -13.40 -10.32
N GLY A 743 -5.05 -14.32 -9.84
CA GLY A 743 -5.58 -14.32 -8.49
C GLY A 743 -6.81 -13.45 -8.30
N PHE A 744 -7.32 -12.81 -9.36
CA PHE A 744 -8.56 -12.06 -9.32
C PHE A 744 -9.62 -12.71 -10.19
N LEU A 745 -10.85 -12.71 -9.71
CA LEU A 745 -12.02 -13.03 -10.49
C LEU A 745 -12.52 -11.73 -11.15
N GLN A 746 -12.55 -11.73 -12.47
CA GLN A 746 -12.86 -10.52 -13.25
C GLN A 746 -14.04 -10.77 -14.19
N PHE A 747 -14.98 -9.85 -14.21
CA PHE A 747 -16.20 -9.87 -15.02
C PHE A 747 -16.21 -8.71 -16.00
N PHE A 748 -16.41 -9.01 -17.27
CA PHE A 748 -16.46 -8.01 -18.34
C PHE A 748 -17.83 -8.06 -19.00
N PHE A 749 -18.56 -6.96 -18.97
CA PHE A 749 -19.90 -6.83 -19.55
C PHE A 749 -19.84 -6.15 -20.92
N GLU A 750 -20.51 -6.71 -21.90
CA GLU A 750 -20.65 -6.18 -23.25
C GLU A 750 -22.13 -6.02 -23.57
N ASP A 751 -22.57 -4.80 -23.92
CA ASP A 751 -23.96 -4.54 -24.30
C ASP A 751 -24.27 -5.07 -25.69
N ARG A 752 -25.49 -5.61 -25.86
CA ARG A 752 -26.03 -6.07 -27.16
C ARG A 752 -27.23 -5.25 -27.55
N LYS A 753 -27.43 -5.09 -28.86
CA LYS A 753 -28.51 -4.26 -29.44
C LYS A 753 -29.96 -4.65 -29.03
N ASN A 754 -30.13 -5.81 -28.41
CA ASN A 754 -31.44 -6.36 -28.04
C ASN A 754 -31.80 -6.17 -26.55
N GLY A 755 -31.09 -5.32 -25.81
CA GLY A 755 -31.29 -5.14 -24.37
C GLY A 755 -30.72 -6.30 -23.51
N CYS A 756 -30.05 -7.27 -24.14
CA CYS A 756 -29.28 -8.30 -23.47
C CYS A 756 -27.80 -7.88 -23.40
N PHE A 757 -27.03 -8.58 -22.61
CA PHE A 757 -25.58 -8.37 -22.52
C PHE A 757 -24.82 -9.70 -22.50
N ASN A 758 -23.57 -9.67 -22.92
CA ASN A 758 -22.63 -10.78 -22.76
C ASN A 758 -21.79 -10.55 -21.51
N VAL A 759 -21.39 -11.64 -20.88
CA VAL A 759 -20.47 -11.61 -19.74
C VAL A 759 -19.28 -12.52 -20.07
N TYR A 760 -18.08 -11.96 -19.96
CA TYR A 760 -16.84 -12.72 -20.01
C TYR A 760 -16.27 -12.77 -18.62
N ILE A 761 -15.89 -13.95 -18.16
CA ILE A 761 -15.38 -14.17 -16.81
C ILE A 761 -13.94 -14.68 -16.93
N LEU A 762 -13.01 -13.99 -16.28
CA LEU A 762 -11.68 -14.49 -16.05
C LEU A 762 -11.61 -15.02 -14.63
N ASP A 763 -11.31 -16.31 -14.49
CA ASP A 763 -11.08 -16.92 -13.20
C ASP A 763 -9.71 -16.50 -12.60
N GLU A 764 -9.42 -16.94 -11.40
CA GLU A 764 -8.18 -16.65 -10.66
C GLU A 764 -6.91 -17.16 -11.37
N ASN A 765 -7.05 -18.08 -12.32
CA ASN A 765 -5.97 -18.62 -13.15
C ASN A 765 -5.97 -18.03 -14.57
N ASN A 766 -6.74 -17.00 -14.81
CA ASN A 766 -6.95 -16.37 -16.11
C ASN A 766 -7.57 -17.32 -17.17
N HIS A 767 -8.33 -18.35 -16.76
CA HIS A 767 -9.18 -19.07 -17.70
C HIS A 767 -10.41 -18.24 -18.01
N ILE A 768 -10.80 -18.23 -19.29
CA ILE A 768 -11.94 -17.44 -19.73
C ILE A 768 -13.17 -18.31 -19.95
N GLU A 769 -14.28 -17.88 -19.38
CA GLU A 769 -15.62 -18.38 -19.66
C GLU A 769 -16.46 -17.26 -20.27
N ASN A 770 -17.41 -17.57 -21.14
CA ASN A 770 -18.33 -16.60 -21.70
C ASN A 770 -19.79 -17.04 -21.55
N TYR A 771 -20.63 -16.10 -21.23
CA TYR A 771 -22.08 -16.24 -21.19
C TYR A 771 -22.68 -15.22 -22.14
N THR A 772 -23.38 -15.68 -23.17
CA THR A 772 -23.96 -14.84 -24.21
C THR A 772 -25.42 -14.59 -23.99
N SER A 773 -25.90 -13.39 -24.36
CA SER A 773 -27.33 -13.01 -24.33
C SER A 773 -27.96 -13.15 -22.94
N CYS A 774 -27.28 -12.70 -21.91
CA CYS A 774 -27.80 -12.66 -20.55
C CYS A 774 -28.97 -11.66 -20.47
N SER A 775 -30.06 -12.04 -19.80
CA SER A 775 -31.22 -11.21 -19.52
C SER A 775 -31.14 -10.61 -18.10
N GLY A 776 -31.91 -9.54 -17.85
CA GLY A 776 -31.92 -8.81 -16.58
C GLY A 776 -31.02 -7.59 -16.60
N THR A 777 -30.79 -6.97 -15.44
CA THR A 777 -29.87 -5.83 -15.31
C THR A 777 -28.49 -6.26 -14.84
N LYS A 778 -27.46 -5.57 -15.32
CA LYS A 778 -26.07 -5.82 -14.90
C LYS A 778 -25.89 -5.60 -13.40
N GLU A 779 -26.56 -4.60 -12.85
CA GLU A 779 -26.55 -4.27 -11.42
C GLU A 779 -27.15 -5.38 -10.55
N GLU A 780 -28.22 -6.06 -11.01
CA GLU A 780 -28.77 -7.22 -10.31
C GLU A 780 -27.78 -8.38 -10.32
N LYS A 781 -27.13 -8.62 -11.46
CA LYS A 781 -26.16 -9.69 -11.61
C LYS A 781 -24.93 -9.45 -10.74
N ILE A 782 -24.41 -8.22 -10.71
CA ILE A 782 -23.31 -7.82 -9.83
C ILE A 782 -23.68 -8.03 -8.35
N ARG A 783 -24.89 -7.64 -7.94
CA ARG A 783 -25.38 -7.86 -6.56
C ARG A 783 -25.45 -9.34 -6.21
N GLU A 784 -25.92 -10.17 -7.11
CA GLU A 784 -25.99 -11.63 -6.94
C GLU A 784 -24.58 -12.23 -6.78
N ILE A 785 -23.63 -11.87 -7.64
CA ILE A 785 -22.24 -12.32 -7.59
C ILE A 785 -21.60 -11.91 -6.27
N ASN A 786 -21.73 -10.64 -5.88
CA ASN A 786 -21.16 -10.15 -4.63
C ASN A 786 -21.74 -10.87 -3.40
N ARG A 787 -23.05 -11.18 -3.43
CA ARG A 787 -23.70 -11.94 -2.35
C ARG A 787 -23.16 -13.37 -2.26
N LEU A 788 -23.04 -14.06 -3.38
CA LEU A 788 -22.49 -15.43 -3.42
C LEU A 788 -21.06 -15.49 -2.91
N TYR A 789 -20.25 -14.50 -3.29
CA TYR A 789 -18.87 -14.44 -2.81
C TYR A 789 -18.79 -14.06 -1.32
N ALA A 790 -19.61 -13.16 -0.83
CA ALA A 790 -19.68 -12.84 0.59
C ALA A 790 -20.11 -14.03 1.46
N GLU A 791 -21.04 -14.88 0.97
CA GLU A 791 -21.51 -16.08 1.65
C GLU A 791 -20.40 -17.18 1.67
N GLN A 792 -19.69 -17.39 0.57
CA GLN A 792 -18.58 -18.35 0.50
C GLN A 792 -17.41 -18.00 1.44
N TYR A 793 -17.16 -16.71 1.67
CA TYR A 793 -16.12 -16.25 2.59
C TYR A 793 -16.46 -16.47 4.06
N LEU A 794 -17.74 -16.59 4.42
CA LEU A 794 -18.16 -16.93 5.78
C LEU A 794 -17.99 -18.40 6.13
N GLU A 795 -17.96 -19.28 5.13
CA GLU A 795 -17.87 -20.74 5.33
C GLU A 795 -16.43 -21.29 5.21
N ASN A 796 -15.55 -20.62 4.46
CA ASN A 796 -14.16 -21.06 4.26
C ASN A 796 -13.18 -20.25 5.12
N ASP A 797 -12.98 -20.73 6.34
CA ASP A 797 -12.00 -20.22 7.29
C ASP A 797 -10.57 -20.42 6.75
N GLN A 798 -9.91 -19.46 6.15
CA GLN A 798 -8.45 -19.32 6.24
C GLN A 798 -7.65 -18.69 5.09
N ASN A 799 -8.07 -18.54 3.82
CA ASN A 799 -7.03 -18.31 2.82
C ASN A 799 -7.13 -17.14 1.84
N SER A 800 -8.23 -16.39 1.73
CA SER A 800 -8.20 -15.19 0.87
C SER A 800 -9.16 -14.10 1.35
N ILE A 801 -8.62 -12.99 1.81
CA ILE A 801 -9.37 -11.90 2.44
C ILE A 801 -9.66 -10.76 1.45
N PHE A 802 -8.88 -10.66 0.38
CA PHE A 802 -8.90 -9.55 -0.56
C PHE A 802 -9.37 -9.91 -1.97
N ASN A 803 -9.88 -11.12 -2.17
CA ASN A 803 -10.26 -11.63 -3.49
C ASN A 803 -11.69 -11.20 -3.86
N TYR A 804 -11.90 -9.87 -4.05
CA TYR A 804 -13.17 -9.36 -4.52
C TYR A 804 -13.30 -9.47 -6.03
N PRO A 805 -14.48 -9.88 -6.55
CA PRO A 805 -14.75 -9.82 -7.97
C PRO A 805 -14.58 -8.39 -8.52
N GLN A 806 -13.91 -8.26 -9.64
CA GLN A 806 -13.73 -6.98 -10.33
C GLN A 806 -14.69 -6.93 -11.52
N PHE A 807 -15.32 -5.77 -11.74
CA PHE A 807 -16.34 -5.59 -12.77
C PHE A 807 -15.95 -4.50 -13.75
N TYR A 808 -16.03 -4.82 -15.03
CA TYR A 808 -15.66 -3.95 -16.14
C TYR A 808 -16.77 -3.87 -17.17
N GLN A 809 -16.84 -2.77 -17.90
CA GLN A 809 -17.74 -2.56 -19.05
C GLN A 809 -16.90 -2.42 -20.32
N LEU A 810 -17.27 -3.15 -21.37
CA LEU A 810 -16.77 -2.97 -22.70
C LEU A 810 -17.59 -1.89 -23.40
N LEU A 811 -16.90 -0.89 -23.95
CA LEU A 811 -17.46 0.21 -24.72
C LEU A 811 -16.97 0.08 -26.15
N GLU A 812 -17.88 0.03 -27.12
CA GLU A 812 -17.54 0.04 -28.55
C GLU A 812 -17.48 1.50 -29.02
N GLU A 813 -16.29 1.98 -29.39
CA GLU A 813 -16.07 3.28 -30.01
C GLU A 813 -15.54 3.06 -31.45
N GLY A 814 -16.48 2.95 -32.42
CA GLY A 814 -16.12 2.62 -33.83
C GLY A 814 -15.62 1.17 -33.95
N ASP A 815 -14.38 0.97 -34.45
CA ASP A 815 -13.77 -0.35 -34.58
C ASP A 815 -12.93 -0.77 -33.37
N GLU A 816 -12.83 0.08 -32.34
CA GLU A 816 -12.06 -0.19 -31.12
C GLU A 816 -12.97 -0.50 -29.94
N VAL A 817 -12.58 -1.51 -29.16
CA VAL A 817 -13.22 -1.87 -27.88
C VAL A 817 -12.39 -1.32 -26.73
N LYS A 818 -12.99 -0.42 -25.96
CA LYS A 818 -12.40 0.16 -24.77
C LYS A 818 -12.97 -0.49 -23.51
N ILE A 819 -12.12 -0.87 -22.58
CA ILE A 819 -12.55 -1.47 -21.30
C ILE A 819 -12.42 -0.43 -20.20
N VAL A 820 -13.50 -0.23 -19.45
CA VAL A 820 -13.53 0.71 -18.33
C VAL A 820 -14.13 0.04 -17.11
N PRO A 821 -13.74 0.43 -15.90
CA PRO A 821 -14.39 -0.06 -14.69
C PRO A 821 -15.89 0.23 -14.72
N PHE A 822 -16.70 -0.74 -14.29
CA PHE A 822 -18.16 -0.61 -14.27
C PHE A 822 -18.58 0.57 -13.38
N GLN A 823 -19.52 1.40 -13.86
CA GLN A 823 -19.97 2.66 -13.22
C GLN A 823 -18.89 3.73 -13.00
N SER A 824 -17.74 3.66 -13.66
CA SER A 824 -16.77 4.75 -13.70
C SER A 824 -17.38 6.02 -14.31
N LYS A 825 -16.71 7.16 -14.11
CA LYS A 825 -17.10 8.43 -14.74
C LYS A 825 -17.17 8.30 -16.27
N GLN A 826 -16.19 7.61 -16.87
CA GLN A 826 -16.12 7.35 -18.30
C GLN A 826 -17.28 6.49 -18.80
N HIS A 827 -17.67 5.44 -18.04
CA HIS A 827 -18.85 4.64 -18.36
C HIS A 827 -20.13 5.47 -18.32
N ARG A 828 -20.34 6.29 -17.29
CA ARG A 828 -21.54 7.16 -17.17
C ARG A 828 -21.60 8.21 -18.28
N GLU A 829 -20.49 8.83 -18.63
CA GLU A 829 -20.42 9.81 -19.74
C GLU A 829 -20.72 9.15 -21.09
N PHE A 830 -20.25 7.92 -21.33
CA PHE A 830 -20.56 7.16 -22.54
C PHE A 830 -22.05 6.83 -22.64
N MET A 831 -22.66 6.32 -21.54
CA MET A 831 -24.10 6.00 -21.52
C MET A 831 -24.98 7.24 -21.72
N GLN A 832 -24.59 8.43 -21.21
CA GLN A 832 -25.30 9.69 -21.44
C GLN A 832 -25.21 10.20 -22.88
N LYS A 833 -24.21 9.79 -23.67
CA LYS A 833 -24.08 10.13 -25.09
C LYS A 833 -24.87 9.22 -26.03
N GLN A 834 -25.27 8.04 -25.55
CA GLN A 834 -26.05 7.06 -26.33
C GLN A 834 -27.55 7.11 -26.08
N GLY A 835 -28.06 7.73 -24.97
CA GLY A 835 -29.46 7.98 -24.65
C GLY A 835 -29.84 9.39 -25.02
#